data_0fe635e093684fef5002de960b3d8af1
#
_entry.id   0fe635e093684fef5002de960b3d8af1
#
_cell.length_a   1.000
_cell.length_b   1.000
_cell.length_c   1.000
_cell.angle_alpha   90.00
_cell.angle_beta   90.00
_cell.angle_gamma   90.00
#
_symmetry.space_group_name_H-M   'P 1'
#
loop_
_entity.id
_entity.type
_entity.pdbx_description
1 polymer ?
#
loop_
_entity_poly.entity_id
_entity_poly.type
_entity_poly.pdbx_seq_one_letter_code
_entity_poly.pdbx_strand_id
1 'polypeptide(L)'
;MPPVVGAVGTFIATLTAKGVVAALFATAIGKAIMYTAFSVGVNLLFSRKPGVTSFEQGIQTRLQVASNVTRKAIYGRAKTGGSLVFVDEAGTDNADLYLVIALADHKCEGLAGLYVNGREVTLSAGVVTEFTTGGVDHMTYTFYDGDATQTYDTALATATAWTSAHHLKGVCYVIVKLIWNTDLFTTGIPNFEWIVDGRLVYDPRADSTVTGGSGSHLEGDESTWEFSANPALCLRDYLRGVTMTDASVSPAVSQRVLGMGVASAKVPVADAMAAATICDESVSLKAGGSETRYECGVVIDSGDAHRENIRLLTSAMAGAVHDQAGELSIVAGAASTSILTVTDDDIVWTQDFSYEPKRGRDEIVNAVSGRYVDVDEQYTDVEYPTRADTDDETADGGQRWKTDLDLLAVQSNTQAQRVAEIFRRSARLQGKLTFTGTPRLLELEAGDWFTFSSARYGWTSPTKVFRVETITHNGDLSVTIGAQEVASTIYDWTPASDEITPAGQDALTVPALGDSYAGKYIETGQIADDAVTDAKVASAAAIVPSKIFRPADTATLGSDTAFTSTSWANIVSVALTNVPTDPAILINGTSLVFEFLSDAADSAATVADWRIIEDDGASTATIVEKTGGLTFINGTSFVEPDTTNELSPDYFTNVLFGATLSGSVTYRLQAKITTGSQMNIDTTTVLGVRAL
;
A
#
# COMPACT_ATOMS: atom_id res chain seq x y z
N MET A 1 -12.28 15.04 -33.53
CA MET A 1 -13.55 15.74 -33.28
C MET A 1 -13.55 16.26 -31.83
N PRO A 2 -13.17 17.46 -31.57
CA PRO A 2 -13.14 17.99 -30.19
C PRO A 2 -14.13 19.11 -29.83
N PRO A 3 -15.31 19.28 -30.38
CA PRO A 3 -16.20 20.29 -29.81
C PRO A 3 -17.38 19.77 -28.99
N VAL A 4 -17.58 18.45 -28.84
CA VAL A 4 -18.79 17.92 -28.16
C VAL A 4 -18.62 17.88 -26.61
N VAL A 5 -17.41 17.71 -26.08
CA VAL A 5 -17.18 17.64 -24.64
C VAL A 5 -17.31 19.00 -23.95
N GLY A 6 -16.95 20.08 -24.64
CA GLY A 6 -17.10 21.44 -24.11
C GLY A 6 -18.57 21.88 -23.99
N ALA A 7 -19.43 21.43 -24.91
CA ALA A 7 -20.86 21.78 -24.92
C ALA A 7 -21.68 21.13 -23.81
N VAL A 8 -21.30 19.87 -23.43
CA VAL A 8 -21.99 19.14 -22.35
C VAL A 8 -21.61 19.72 -20.98
N GLY A 9 -20.32 20.06 -20.76
CA GLY A 9 -19.87 20.70 -19.52
C GLY A 9 -20.51 22.06 -19.26
N THR A 10 -20.65 22.88 -20.30
CA THR A 10 -21.29 24.20 -20.20
C THR A 10 -22.81 24.08 -20.01
N PHE A 11 -23.43 23.06 -20.58
CA PHE A 11 -24.87 22.81 -20.42
C PHE A 11 -25.22 22.36 -19.00
N ILE A 12 -24.40 21.52 -18.39
CA ILE A 12 -24.57 21.07 -16.99
C ILE A 12 -24.35 22.25 -16.00
N ALA A 13 -23.34 23.07 -16.22
CA ALA A 13 -23.07 24.24 -15.37
C ALA A 13 -24.18 25.32 -15.43
N THR A 14 -24.84 25.44 -16.56
CA THR A 14 -25.98 26.40 -16.73
C THR A 14 -27.27 25.88 -16.12
N LEU A 15 -27.46 24.56 -16.04
CA LEU A 15 -28.63 23.92 -15.45
C LEU A 15 -28.59 23.95 -13.91
N THR A 16 -27.40 23.86 -13.29
CA THR A 16 -27.26 23.97 -11.83
C THR A 16 -27.58 25.36 -11.29
N ALA A 17 -27.38 26.42 -12.09
CA ALA A 17 -27.62 27.80 -11.66
C ALA A 17 -29.11 28.23 -11.64
N LYS A 18 -30.03 27.41 -12.13
CA LYS A 18 -31.45 27.83 -12.30
C LYS A 18 -32.50 26.90 -11.67
N GLY A 19 -32.17 26.00 -10.77
CA GLY A 19 -33.17 25.17 -10.08
C GLY A 19 -33.93 24.16 -10.97
N VAL A 20 -33.47 23.91 -12.21
CA VAL A 20 -34.15 23.08 -13.22
C VAL A 20 -33.75 21.61 -13.10
N VAL A 21 -32.78 21.29 -12.22
CA VAL A 21 -32.23 19.93 -12.04
C VAL A 21 -33.32 18.94 -11.60
N ALA A 22 -34.25 19.39 -10.73
CA ALA A 22 -35.32 18.51 -10.25
C ALA A 22 -36.30 18.06 -11.34
N ALA A 23 -36.45 18.85 -12.43
CA ALA A 23 -37.35 18.52 -13.52
C ALA A 23 -36.72 17.59 -14.57
N LEU A 24 -35.39 17.60 -14.69
CA LEU A 24 -34.68 16.72 -15.63
C LEU A 24 -34.60 15.27 -15.13
N PHE A 25 -34.52 15.06 -13.79
CA PHE A 25 -34.54 13.71 -13.21
C PHE A 25 -35.91 13.00 -13.33
N ALA A 26 -36.97 13.74 -13.68
CA ALA A 26 -38.29 13.18 -13.91
C ALA A 26 -38.48 12.68 -15.35
N THR A 27 -37.55 12.95 -16.26
CA THR A 27 -37.70 12.57 -17.69
C THR A 27 -36.97 11.25 -17.97
N ALA A 28 -37.47 10.46 -18.90
CA ALA A 28 -36.90 9.20 -19.34
C ALA A 28 -35.42 9.32 -19.77
N ILE A 29 -34.99 10.46 -20.32
CA ILE A 29 -33.63 10.75 -20.76
C ILE A 29 -32.69 10.96 -19.54
N GLY A 30 -33.14 11.67 -18.49
CA GLY A 30 -32.35 11.85 -17.25
C GLY A 30 -32.16 10.54 -16.52
N LYS A 31 -33.15 9.65 -16.52
CA LYS A 31 -33.05 8.30 -15.98
C LYS A 31 -32.08 7.46 -16.80
N ALA A 32 -32.11 7.48 -18.11
CA ALA A 32 -31.20 6.75 -18.99
C ALA A 32 -29.72 7.15 -18.78
N ILE A 33 -29.44 8.44 -18.53
CA ILE A 33 -28.08 8.93 -18.25
C ILE A 33 -27.58 8.42 -16.86
N MET A 34 -28.45 8.35 -15.86
CA MET A 34 -28.12 7.74 -14.56
C MET A 34 -27.94 6.22 -14.68
N TYR A 35 -28.81 5.52 -15.41
CA TYR A 35 -28.72 4.08 -15.62
C TYR A 35 -27.42 3.66 -16.30
N THR A 36 -26.94 4.42 -17.31
CA THR A 36 -25.65 4.17 -17.94
C THR A 36 -24.45 4.45 -17.03
N ALA A 37 -24.56 5.35 -16.07
CA ALA A 37 -23.47 5.66 -15.13
C ALA A 37 -23.32 4.58 -14.04
N PHE A 38 -24.40 3.93 -13.62
CA PHE A 38 -24.38 2.91 -12.55
C PHE A 38 -24.20 1.47 -13.05
N SER A 39 -24.75 1.10 -14.21
CA SER A 39 -24.50 -0.20 -14.83
C SER A 39 -23.02 -0.42 -15.23
N VAL A 40 -22.25 0.65 -15.24
CA VAL A 40 -20.79 0.65 -15.47
C VAL A 40 -20.00 0.19 -14.22
N GLY A 41 -20.61 0.10 -13.04
CA GLY A 41 -19.90 -0.24 -11.79
C GLY A 41 -19.16 -1.57 -11.82
N VAL A 42 -19.77 -2.61 -12.39
CA VAL A 42 -19.13 -3.93 -12.55
C VAL A 42 -18.14 -3.97 -13.72
N ASN A 43 -18.48 -3.28 -14.82
CA ASN A 43 -17.55 -3.17 -15.96
C ASN A 43 -16.32 -2.30 -15.67
N LEU A 44 -16.34 -1.44 -14.63
CA LEU A 44 -15.21 -0.59 -14.27
C LEU A 44 -14.13 -1.30 -13.45
N LEU A 45 -14.47 -2.37 -12.75
CA LEU A 45 -13.44 -3.30 -12.22
C LEU A 45 -12.63 -3.93 -13.37
N PHE A 46 -13.21 -4.02 -14.57
CA PHE A 46 -12.63 -4.66 -15.74
C PHE A 46 -12.11 -3.70 -16.83
N SER A 47 -12.34 -2.39 -16.72
CA SER A 47 -11.84 -1.45 -17.72
C SER A 47 -10.42 -0.99 -17.43
N ARG A 48 -9.53 -1.20 -18.40
CA ARG A 48 -8.13 -0.73 -18.41
C ARG A 48 -8.11 0.80 -18.23
N LYS A 49 -7.52 1.30 -17.16
CA LYS A 49 -7.30 2.75 -16.98
C LYS A 49 -6.23 3.24 -17.95
N PRO A 50 -6.46 4.36 -18.69
CA PRO A 50 -5.34 5.16 -19.17
C PRO A 50 -4.62 5.71 -17.93
N GLY A 51 -3.28 5.64 -17.91
CA GLY A 51 -2.46 6.02 -16.76
C GLY A 51 -2.83 7.38 -16.20
N VAL A 52 -3.48 7.38 -15.06
CA VAL A 52 -3.72 8.56 -14.24
C VAL A 52 -2.67 8.50 -13.14
N THR A 53 -1.96 9.59 -12.97
CA THR A 53 -1.05 9.82 -11.84
C THR A 53 -1.75 9.38 -10.56
N SER A 54 -1.12 8.47 -9.82
CA SER A 54 -1.62 7.96 -8.56
C SER A 54 -1.86 9.12 -7.60
N PHE A 55 -3.12 9.46 -7.36
CA PHE A 55 -3.49 10.11 -6.12
C PHE A 55 -3.39 9.05 -5.02
N GLU A 56 -2.77 9.42 -3.91
CA GLU A 56 -2.75 8.60 -2.69
C GLU A 56 -4.18 8.52 -2.14
N GLN A 57 -4.99 7.61 -2.69
CA GLN A 57 -6.35 7.34 -2.21
C GLN A 57 -6.27 6.29 -1.10
N GLY A 58 -6.90 6.59 0.03
CA GLY A 58 -7.13 5.64 1.11
C GLY A 58 -6.20 5.76 2.31
N ILE A 59 -5.02 6.36 2.17
CA ILE A 59 -4.08 6.60 3.28
C ILE A 59 -3.60 8.05 3.23
N GLN A 60 -3.72 8.74 4.34
CA GLN A 60 -3.16 10.08 4.48
C GLN A 60 -2.05 10.07 5.52
N THR A 61 -0.81 10.05 5.06
CA THR A 61 0.39 9.95 5.90
C THR A 61 0.95 11.30 6.37
N ARG A 62 0.39 12.42 5.94
CA ARG A 62 0.90 13.76 6.29
C ARG A 62 -0.17 14.67 6.87
N LEU A 63 0.23 15.44 7.87
CA LEU A 63 -0.58 16.54 8.40
C LEU A 63 -0.86 17.57 7.30
N GLN A 64 -2.13 17.83 7.03
CA GLN A 64 -2.53 18.87 6.07
C GLN A 64 -2.56 20.23 6.73
N VAL A 65 -1.84 21.17 6.15
CA VAL A 65 -1.85 22.59 6.58
C VAL A 65 -2.33 23.41 5.40
N ALA A 66 -3.63 23.65 5.32
CA ALA A 66 -4.23 24.46 4.26
C ALA A 66 -5.50 25.15 4.75
N SER A 67 -5.84 26.30 4.18
CA SER A 67 -7.04 27.06 4.52
C SER A 67 -8.33 26.47 3.93
N ASN A 68 -8.22 25.55 2.97
CA ASN A 68 -9.36 24.89 2.32
C ASN A 68 -9.07 23.39 2.22
N VAL A 69 -9.35 22.67 3.29
CA VAL A 69 -9.17 21.22 3.39
C VAL A 69 -10.52 20.56 3.14
N THR A 70 -10.51 19.48 2.38
CA THR A 70 -11.69 18.65 2.15
C THR A 70 -12.08 17.91 3.41
N ARG A 71 -13.37 17.61 3.58
CA ARG A 71 -13.88 16.83 4.70
C ARG A 71 -13.60 15.36 4.54
N LYS A 72 -13.41 14.67 5.66
CA LYS A 72 -13.00 13.26 5.69
C LYS A 72 -13.96 12.41 6.48
N ALA A 73 -14.18 11.19 6.00
CA ALA A 73 -14.78 10.11 6.77
C ALA A 73 -13.81 8.93 6.84
N ILE A 74 -13.70 8.33 8.01
CA ILE A 74 -12.90 7.14 8.27
C ILE A 74 -13.86 5.96 8.45
N TYR A 75 -13.75 4.95 7.60
CA TYR A 75 -14.49 3.70 7.74
C TYR A 75 -13.53 2.56 8.12
N GLY A 76 -13.96 1.75 9.09
CA GLY A 76 -13.08 0.78 9.71
C GLY A 76 -11.91 1.44 10.45
N ARG A 77 -10.82 0.73 10.65
CA ARG A 77 -9.59 1.26 11.24
C ARG A 77 -8.68 1.78 10.14
N ALA A 78 -8.25 3.05 10.20
CA ALA A 78 -7.36 3.61 9.19
C ALA A 78 -6.34 4.59 9.79
N LYS A 79 -5.22 4.75 9.07
CA LYS A 79 -4.17 5.71 9.40
C LYS A 79 -4.46 7.05 8.71
N THR A 80 -4.38 8.15 9.47
CA THR A 80 -4.56 9.51 8.95
C THR A 80 -3.59 10.50 9.60
N GLY A 81 -3.06 11.43 8.81
CA GLY A 81 -2.28 12.57 9.34
C GLY A 81 -3.15 13.71 9.87
N GLY A 82 -4.45 13.70 9.54
CA GLY A 82 -5.38 14.76 9.92
C GLY A 82 -5.11 16.10 9.25
N SER A 83 -5.83 17.10 9.72
CA SER A 83 -5.74 18.50 9.24
C SER A 83 -5.51 19.46 10.39
N LEU A 84 -4.47 20.27 10.32
CA LEU A 84 -4.17 21.27 11.35
C LEU A 84 -5.20 22.40 11.26
N VAL A 85 -6.02 22.56 12.32
CA VAL A 85 -7.06 23.58 12.37
C VAL A 85 -6.73 24.75 13.30
N PHE A 86 -5.80 24.54 14.24
CA PHE A 86 -5.37 25.58 15.15
C PHE A 86 -3.94 25.29 15.64
N VAL A 87 -3.16 26.35 15.82
CA VAL A 87 -1.83 26.31 16.43
C VAL A 87 -1.65 27.58 17.25
N ASP A 88 -1.12 27.41 18.47
CA ASP A 88 -0.80 28.52 19.35
C ASP A 88 0.33 28.12 20.29
N GLU A 89 1.01 29.11 20.84
CA GLU A 89 2.10 28.94 21.78
C GLU A 89 1.74 29.50 23.15
N ALA A 90 2.28 28.93 24.22
CA ALA A 90 1.99 29.32 25.58
C ALA A 90 3.15 28.98 26.53
N GLY A 91 2.96 29.26 27.81
CA GLY A 91 3.95 28.99 28.85
C GLY A 91 5.02 30.07 28.95
N THR A 92 5.98 29.87 29.86
CA THR A 92 7.12 30.76 30.04
C THR A 92 8.04 30.66 28.84
N ASP A 93 8.41 31.78 28.23
CA ASP A 93 9.26 31.85 27.04
C ASP A 93 8.70 31.09 25.83
N ASN A 94 7.35 30.92 25.75
CA ASN A 94 6.64 30.18 24.70
C ASN A 94 7.13 28.72 24.56
N ALA A 95 7.44 28.08 25.68
CA ALA A 95 7.96 26.71 25.69
C ALA A 95 6.93 25.63 25.31
N ASP A 96 5.63 25.96 25.42
CA ASP A 96 4.52 25.05 25.11
C ASP A 96 3.95 25.39 23.73
N LEU A 97 3.87 24.40 22.85
CA LEU A 97 3.20 24.49 21.55
C LEU A 97 1.96 23.61 21.55
N TYR A 98 0.82 24.20 21.20
CA TYR A 98 -0.45 23.49 21.07
C TYR A 98 -0.85 23.36 19.61
N LEU A 99 -1.21 22.17 19.21
CA LEU A 99 -1.69 21.82 17.87
C LEU A 99 -3.07 21.18 18.01
N VAL A 100 -4.06 21.66 17.27
CA VAL A 100 -5.37 21.01 17.15
C VAL A 100 -5.47 20.42 15.76
N ILE A 101 -5.61 19.10 15.70
CA ILE A 101 -5.59 18.32 14.47
C ILE A 101 -6.94 17.63 14.31
N ALA A 102 -7.73 18.04 13.31
CA ALA A 102 -8.98 17.37 12.95
C ALA A 102 -8.66 16.08 12.19
N LEU A 103 -9.24 14.97 12.63
CA LEU A 103 -9.01 13.63 12.07
C LEU A 103 -10.13 13.21 11.12
N ALA A 104 -11.39 13.43 11.53
CA ALA A 104 -12.57 13.10 10.74
C ALA A 104 -13.73 14.07 11.00
N ASP A 105 -14.61 14.25 10.03
CA ASP A 105 -15.79 15.11 10.10
C ASP A 105 -17.05 14.33 10.54
N HIS A 106 -16.88 13.46 11.53
CA HIS A 106 -17.94 12.66 12.16
C HIS A 106 -17.45 12.14 13.52
N LYS A 107 -18.35 11.52 14.28
CA LYS A 107 -17.98 10.78 15.48
C LYS A 107 -17.21 9.51 15.12
N CYS A 108 -16.09 9.27 15.81
CA CYS A 108 -15.26 8.07 15.73
C CYS A 108 -15.38 7.23 17.00
N GLU A 109 -15.11 5.93 16.90
CA GLU A 109 -15.07 5.03 18.05
C GLU A 109 -13.94 5.37 18.99
N GLY A 110 -12.72 5.59 18.46
CA GLY A 110 -11.57 5.84 19.29
C GLY A 110 -10.25 6.01 18.57
N LEU A 111 -9.22 6.23 19.37
CA LEU A 111 -7.84 6.30 18.93
C LEU A 111 -7.15 4.95 19.20
N ALA A 112 -6.71 4.26 18.15
CA ALA A 112 -6.08 2.95 18.25
C ALA A 112 -4.55 3.03 18.37
N GLY A 113 -3.91 4.11 17.87
CA GLY A 113 -2.46 4.26 17.92
C GLY A 113 -1.97 5.57 17.32
N LEU A 114 -0.65 5.76 17.40
CA LEU A 114 0.03 6.93 16.85
C LEU A 114 1.41 6.52 16.34
N TYR A 115 1.76 6.99 15.17
CA TYR A 115 3.14 7.03 14.68
C TYR A 115 3.64 8.48 14.74
N VAL A 116 4.84 8.66 15.30
CA VAL A 116 5.54 9.94 15.32
C VAL A 116 6.81 9.83 14.50
N ASN A 117 6.92 10.62 13.43
CA ASN A 117 8.01 10.53 12.46
C ASN A 117 8.21 9.09 11.91
N GLY A 118 7.11 8.37 11.64
CA GLY A 118 7.13 7.00 11.13
C GLY A 118 7.50 5.94 12.17
N ARG A 119 7.50 6.26 13.48
CA ARG A 119 7.73 5.31 14.56
C ARG A 119 6.49 5.19 15.42
N GLU A 120 6.07 3.97 15.66
CA GLU A 120 4.99 3.68 16.58
C GLU A 120 5.38 4.10 18.00
N VAL A 121 4.45 4.73 18.70
CA VAL A 121 4.62 5.23 20.06
C VAL A 121 3.51 4.72 20.96
N THR A 122 3.81 4.64 22.26
CA THR A 122 2.89 4.13 23.26
C THR A 122 2.04 5.28 23.82
N LEU A 123 0.73 5.14 23.70
CA LEU A 123 -0.25 6.07 24.25
C LEU A 123 -0.71 5.60 25.63
N SER A 124 -0.54 6.43 26.66
CA SER A 124 -0.96 6.11 28.02
C SER A 124 -1.54 7.32 28.73
N ALA A 125 -2.83 7.27 29.06
CA ALA A 125 -3.53 8.29 29.87
C ALA A 125 -3.29 9.75 29.40
N GLY A 126 -3.26 9.99 28.09
CA GLY A 126 -3.03 11.33 27.53
C GLY A 126 -1.56 11.70 27.36
N VAL A 127 -0.63 10.79 27.62
CA VAL A 127 0.83 10.98 27.47
C VAL A 127 1.37 10.06 26.38
N VAL A 128 2.33 10.57 25.61
CA VAL A 128 3.16 9.77 24.69
C VAL A 128 4.43 9.40 25.44
N THR A 129 4.51 8.15 25.89
CA THR A 129 5.49 7.71 26.91
C THR A 129 6.95 7.85 26.48
N GLU A 130 7.23 7.73 25.19
CA GLU A 130 8.57 7.87 24.61
C GLU A 130 9.08 9.32 24.66
N PHE A 131 8.19 10.28 24.90
CA PHE A 131 8.53 11.70 25.03
C PHE A 131 8.54 12.17 26.48
N THR A 132 8.68 11.24 27.46
CA THR A 132 8.84 11.55 28.86
C THR A 132 10.33 11.49 29.24
N THR A 133 10.90 12.61 29.66
CA THR A 133 12.32 12.72 30.06
C THR A 133 12.45 13.53 31.34
N GLY A 134 13.25 13.01 32.32
CA GLY A 134 13.48 13.70 33.58
C GLY A 134 12.22 13.88 34.43
N GLY A 135 11.17 13.08 34.22
CA GLY A 135 9.87 13.20 34.90
C GLY A 135 8.97 14.29 34.30
N VAL A 136 9.30 14.81 33.11
CA VAL A 136 8.48 15.76 32.37
C VAL A 136 7.94 15.08 31.11
N ASP A 137 6.63 15.21 30.87
CA ASP A 137 5.94 14.71 29.69
C ASP A 137 6.00 15.79 28.60
N HIS A 138 6.95 15.65 27.66
CA HIS A 138 7.18 16.61 26.59
C HIS A 138 6.17 16.53 25.45
N MET A 139 5.42 15.43 25.34
CA MET A 139 4.32 15.27 24.40
C MET A 139 3.10 14.68 25.10
N THR A 140 2.03 15.44 25.12
CA THR A 140 0.73 14.98 25.64
C THR A 140 -0.34 15.16 24.57
N TYR A 141 -1.42 14.39 24.68
CA TYR A 141 -2.55 14.45 23.75
C TYR A 141 -3.88 14.39 24.49
N THR A 142 -4.89 15.05 23.94
CA THR A 142 -6.29 14.91 24.36
C THR A 142 -7.13 14.58 23.13
N PHE A 143 -7.83 13.45 23.16
CA PHE A 143 -8.67 12.99 22.06
C PHE A 143 -10.13 13.37 22.30
N TYR A 144 -10.78 13.88 21.26
CA TYR A 144 -12.21 14.17 21.18
C TYR A 144 -12.82 13.38 20.06
N ASP A 145 -13.80 12.54 20.38
CA ASP A 145 -14.40 11.56 19.47
C ASP A 145 -15.28 12.17 18.37
N GLY A 146 -15.65 13.44 18.46
CA GLY A 146 -16.55 14.08 17.52
C GLY A 146 -18.03 14.02 17.93
N ASP A 147 -18.32 13.79 19.21
CA ASP A 147 -19.70 13.78 19.68
C ASP A 147 -20.41 15.13 19.43
N ALA A 148 -21.68 15.08 19.03
CA ALA A 148 -22.48 16.28 18.74
C ALA A 148 -22.69 17.18 19.98
N THR A 149 -22.48 16.63 21.18
CA THR A 149 -22.61 17.36 22.44
C THR A 149 -21.28 17.78 23.04
N GLN A 150 -20.14 17.45 22.41
CA GLN A 150 -18.81 17.75 22.93
C GLN A 150 -18.64 19.26 23.21
N THR A 151 -17.88 19.57 24.25
CA THR A 151 -17.58 20.93 24.67
C THR A 151 -16.15 21.32 24.28
N TYR A 152 -15.85 22.61 24.34
CA TYR A 152 -14.49 23.10 24.13
C TYR A 152 -13.53 22.59 25.21
N ASP A 153 -12.27 22.43 24.85
CA ASP A 153 -11.22 22.11 25.83
C ASP A 153 -10.91 23.32 26.71
N THR A 154 -11.10 23.16 28.01
CA THR A 154 -10.91 24.25 29.01
C THR A 154 -9.44 24.51 29.29
N ALA A 155 -8.57 23.49 29.21
CA ALA A 155 -7.14 23.64 29.43
C ALA A 155 -6.51 24.42 28.27
N LEU A 156 -6.87 24.08 27.03
CA LEU A 156 -6.45 24.82 25.85
C LEU A 156 -6.95 26.27 25.86
N ALA A 157 -8.23 26.49 26.21
CA ALA A 157 -8.81 27.82 26.30
C ALA A 157 -8.20 28.69 27.42
N THR A 158 -7.64 28.09 28.46
CA THR A 158 -6.93 28.80 29.50
C THR A 158 -5.52 29.20 29.08
N ALA A 159 -4.88 28.38 28.29
CA ALA A 159 -3.48 28.52 27.88
C ALA A 159 -3.29 29.35 26.60
N THR A 160 -4.28 29.39 25.71
CA THR A 160 -4.15 29.91 24.35
C THR A 160 -5.31 30.85 23.97
N ALA A 161 -5.35 31.27 22.68
CA ALA A 161 -6.46 32.05 22.12
C ALA A 161 -7.73 31.21 21.83
N TRP A 162 -7.77 29.93 22.17
CA TRP A 162 -8.95 29.07 22.07
C TRP A 162 -10.07 29.62 22.98
N THR A 163 -11.31 29.53 22.55
CA THR A 163 -12.45 30.06 23.31
C THR A 163 -13.58 29.03 23.42
N SER A 164 -14.55 29.33 24.28
CA SER A 164 -15.76 28.51 24.42
C SER A 164 -16.61 28.39 23.14
N ALA A 165 -16.31 29.15 22.09
CA ALA A 165 -16.96 29.03 20.80
C ALA A 165 -16.36 27.91 19.91
N HIS A 166 -15.17 27.42 20.27
CA HIS A 166 -14.44 26.44 19.49
C HIS A 166 -14.67 25.02 20.04
N HIS A 167 -15.86 24.47 19.88
CA HIS A 167 -16.19 23.12 20.38
C HIS A 167 -16.00 22.03 19.34
N LEU A 168 -15.82 22.32 18.05
CA LEU A 168 -15.66 21.34 16.97
C LEU A 168 -16.67 20.17 17.04
N LYS A 169 -17.93 20.46 17.37
CA LYS A 169 -19.00 19.46 17.46
C LYS A 169 -19.14 18.70 16.15
N GLY A 170 -19.26 17.39 16.22
CA GLY A 170 -19.34 16.53 15.05
C GLY A 170 -18.00 16.34 14.31
N VAL A 171 -16.89 16.85 14.87
CA VAL A 171 -15.54 16.66 14.32
C VAL A 171 -14.70 15.89 15.32
N CYS A 172 -14.17 14.75 14.91
CA CYS A 172 -13.19 14.01 15.67
C CYS A 172 -11.83 14.70 15.54
N TYR A 173 -11.19 15.04 16.68
CA TYR A 173 -9.92 15.75 16.68
C TYR A 173 -9.04 15.40 17.87
N VAL A 174 -7.78 15.75 17.75
CA VAL A 174 -6.77 15.60 18.81
C VAL A 174 -6.13 16.96 19.09
N ILE A 175 -5.96 17.28 20.37
CA ILE A 175 -5.10 18.36 20.82
C ILE A 175 -3.76 17.72 21.20
N VAL A 176 -2.68 18.18 20.59
CA VAL A 176 -1.32 17.79 20.93
C VAL A 176 -0.64 18.97 21.60
N LYS A 177 -0.08 18.74 22.80
CA LYS A 177 0.78 19.71 23.47
C LYS A 177 2.22 19.21 23.41
N LEU A 178 3.11 20.03 22.91
CA LEU A 178 4.55 19.80 22.87
C LEU A 178 5.24 20.78 23.82
N ILE A 179 6.06 20.28 24.74
CA ILE A 179 6.93 21.10 25.59
C ILE A 179 8.33 21.02 24.99
N TRP A 180 8.89 22.17 24.60
CA TRP A 180 10.14 22.25 23.90
C TRP A 180 11.27 21.49 24.61
N ASN A 181 11.95 20.65 23.86
CA ASN A 181 13.15 19.91 24.28
C ASN A 181 14.05 19.69 23.08
N THR A 182 15.30 20.18 23.14
CA THR A 182 16.25 20.11 22.03
C THR A 182 16.65 18.70 21.65
N ASP A 183 16.64 17.77 22.61
CA ASP A 183 17.04 16.36 22.37
C ASP A 183 15.91 15.53 21.77
N LEU A 184 14.65 15.89 22.04
CA LEU A 184 13.48 15.17 21.54
C LEU A 184 12.96 15.72 20.20
N PHE A 185 13.06 17.05 19.98
CA PHE A 185 12.52 17.73 18.77
C PHE A 185 13.60 18.29 17.88
N THR A 186 14.61 17.47 17.56
CA THR A 186 15.78 17.88 16.77
C THR A 186 15.46 18.38 15.35
N THR A 187 14.34 17.90 14.77
CA THR A 187 13.90 18.26 13.40
C THR A 187 12.74 19.25 13.38
N GLY A 188 12.34 19.80 14.54
CA GLY A 188 11.18 20.67 14.67
C GLY A 188 9.90 19.93 15.05
N ILE A 189 8.73 20.41 14.60
CA ILE A 189 7.44 19.78 14.87
C ILE A 189 7.41 18.41 14.19
N PRO A 190 7.15 17.31 14.96
CA PRO A 190 7.12 15.97 14.37
C PRO A 190 5.93 15.79 13.42
N ASN A 191 6.07 14.82 12.50
CA ASN A 191 4.95 14.34 11.72
C ASN A 191 4.11 13.36 12.55
N PHE A 192 2.80 13.56 12.57
CA PHE A 192 1.85 12.71 13.28
C PHE A 192 1.02 11.89 12.30
N GLU A 193 0.93 10.59 12.55
CA GLU A 193 0.09 9.67 11.79
C GLU A 193 -0.76 8.88 12.79
N TRP A 194 -2.04 9.25 12.88
CA TRP A 194 -2.99 8.70 13.83
C TRP A 194 -3.67 7.45 13.28
N ILE A 195 -3.76 6.40 14.10
CA ILE A 195 -4.58 5.23 13.80
C ILE A 195 -5.89 5.42 14.53
N VAL A 196 -6.97 5.48 13.76
CA VAL A 196 -8.30 5.81 14.27
C VAL A 196 -9.26 4.67 13.95
N ASP A 197 -9.97 4.20 14.97
CA ASP A 197 -11.19 3.42 14.80
C ASP A 197 -12.30 4.38 14.40
N GLY A 198 -12.73 4.27 13.15
CA GLY A 198 -13.49 5.29 12.47
C GLY A 198 -14.96 5.35 12.86
N ARG A 199 -15.81 5.55 11.90
CA ARG A 199 -17.22 5.84 12.05
C ARG A 199 -17.99 4.69 12.66
N LEU A 200 -18.88 5.00 13.61
CA LEU A 200 -19.95 4.12 14.04
C LEU A 200 -20.98 4.04 12.93
N VAL A 201 -21.42 2.82 12.59
CA VAL A 201 -22.36 2.60 11.50
C VAL A 201 -23.59 1.82 11.96
N TYR A 202 -24.69 2.08 11.29
CA TYR A 202 -25.93 1.34 11.52
C TYR A 202 -25.85 -0.07 10.95
N ASP A 203 -26.06 -1.06 11.80
CA ASP A 203 -26.26 -2.45 11.37
C ASP A 203 -27.76 -2.83 11.47
N PRO A 204 -28.44 -3.03 10.35
CA PRO A 204 -29.85 -3.41 10.37
C PRO A 204 -30.11 -4.80 10.93
N ARG A 205 -29.10 -5.66 11.02
CA ARG A 205 -29.20 -7.00 11.67
C ARG A 205 -29.33 -6.87 13.19
N ALA A 206 -28.79 -5.76 13.74
CA ALA A 206 -28.88 -5.41 15.17
C ALA A 206 -30.09 -4.51 15.51
N ASP A 207 -31.03 -4.31 14.56
CA ASP A 207 -32.24 -3.52 14.75
C ASP A 207 -33.49 -4.42 14.84
N SER A 208 -34.10 -4.53 16.01
CA SER A 208 -35.31 -5.33 16.24
C SER A 208 -36.57 -4.79 15.54
N THR A 209 -36.54 -3.56 15.02
CA THR A 209 -37.64 -2.97 14.24
C THR A 209 -37.61 -3.35 12.77
N VAL A 210 -36.50 -3.94 12.30
CA VAL A 210 -36.29 -4.44 10.95
C VAL A 210 -36.62 -5.94 10.89
N THR A 211 -37.28 -6.37 9.83
CA THR A 211 -37.58 -7.79 9.62
C THR A 211 -36.29 -8.61 9.51
N GLY A 212 -36.10 -9.58 10.40
CA GLY A 212 -34.92 -10.42 10.47
C GLY A 212 -33.78 -9.87 11.32
N GLY A 213 -33.92 -8.65 11.85
CA GLY A 213 -32.96 -8.05 12.78
C GLY A 213 -33.32 -8.32 14.23
N SER A 214 -32.34 -8.15 15.13
CA SER A 214 -32.50 -8.31 16.57
C SER A 214 -31.46 -7.49 17.32
N GLY A 215 -31.89 -6.61 18.21
CA GLY A 215 -31.00 -5.75 18.98
C GLY A 215 -31.56 -4.35 19.21
N SER A 216 -30.70 -3.39 19.48
CA SER A 216 -31.07 -2.03 19.90
C SER A 216 -30.69 -0.95 18.90
N HIS A 217 -30.07 -1.28 17.79
CA HIS A 217 -29.78 -0.28 16.75
C HIS A 217 -31.06 0.34 16.20
N LEU A 218 -31.02 1.63 15.90
CA LEU A 218 -32.09 2.37 15.24
C LEU A 218 -31.48 3.25 14.14
N GLU A 219 -31.98 3.15 12.90
CA GLU A 219 -31.42 3.91 11.76
C GLU A 219 -31.43 5.44 11.99
N GLY A 220 -32.37 5.94 12.73
CA GLY A 220 -32.51 7.38 13.01
C GLY A 220 -31.74 7.86 14.25
N ASP A 221 -31.05 7.00 14.98
CA ASP A 221 -30.39 7.33 16.24
C ASP A 221 -28.94 6.82 16.24
N GLU A 222 -28.00 7.69 15.86
CA GLU A 222 -26.58 7.38 15.80
C GLU A 222 -25.97 6.99 17.15
N SER A 223 -26.63 7.29 18.28
CA SER A 223 -26.16 6.90 19.61
C SER A 223 -26.29 5.39 19.88
N THR A 224 -27.05 4.70 19.05
CA THR A 224 -27.25 3.24 19.12
C THR A 224 -26.31 2.46 18.20
N TRP A 225 -25.54 3.15 17.36
CA TRP A 225 -24.68 2.54 16.37
C TRP A 225 -23.35 2.11 16.98
N GLU A 226 -22.70 1.14 16.36
CA GLU A 226 -21.43 0.58 16.81
C GLU A 226 -20.37 0.69 15.72
N PHE A 227 -19.11 0.61 16.14
CA PHE A 227 -17.99 0.53 15.22
C PHE A 227 -18.05 -0.76 14.39
N SER A 228 -17.79 -0.64 13.09
CA SER A 228 -17.69 -1.80 12.21
C SER A 228 -16.72 -1.55 11.06
N ALA A 229 -15.90 -2.57 10.76
CA ALA A 229 -15.06 -2.61 9.58
C ALA A 229 -15.74 -3.36 8.40
N ASN A 230 -17.02 -3.72 8.53
CA ASN A 230 -17.78 -4.42 7.49
C ASN A 230 -18.04 -3.52 6.29
N PRO A 231 -17.48 -3.82 5.10
CA PRO A 231 -17.56 -2.92 3.94
C PRO A 231 -18.98 -2.72 3.41
N ALA A 232 -19.89 -3.68 3.60
CA ALA A 232 -21.29 -3.54 3.19
C ALA A 232 -22.03 -2.51 4.05
N LEU A 233 -21.79 -2.52 5.37
CA LEU A 233 -22.36 -1.53 6.28
C LEU A 233 -21.76 -0.15 6.06
N CYS A 234 -20.44 -0.06 5.90
CA CYS A 234 -19.74 1.18 5.57
C CYS A 234 -20.23 1.78 4.25
N LEU A 235 -20.44 0.94 3.23
CA LEU A 235 -21.00 1.37 1.95
C LEU A 235 -22.43 1.87 2.07
N ARG A 236 -23.27 1.17 2.86
CA ARG A 236 -24.63 1.63 3.14
C ARG A 236 -24.64 3.00 3.81
N ASP A 237 -23.81 3.21 4.81
CA ASP A 237 -23.66 4.50 5.48
C ASP A 237 -23.20 5.59 4.51
N TYR A 238 -22.23 5.31 3.63
CA TYR A 238 -21.77 6.23 2.61
C TYR A 238 -22.88 6.58 1.59
N LEU A 239 -23.69 5.61 1.16
CA LEU A 239 -24.83 5.86 0.27
C LEU A 239 -25.90 6.71 0.96
N ARG A 240 -26.17 6.45 2.24
CA ARG A 240 -27.08 7.23 3.07
C ARG A 240 -26.56 8.63 3.32
N GLY A 241 -25.27 8.78 3.45
CA GLY A 241 -24.56 10.04 3.68
C GLY A 241 -24.35 10.36 5.15
N VAL A 242 -23.18 10.90 5.42
CA VAL A 242 -22.76 11.37 6.75
C VAL A 242 -23.32 12.76 6.99
N THR A 243 -24.09 12.92 8.04
CA THR A 243 -24.63 14.22 8.46
C THR A 243 -23.99 14.70 9.73
N MET A 244 -23.73 15.99 9.81
CA MET A 244 -23.33 16.68 11.03
C MET A 244 -24.52 17.50 11.51
N THR A 245 -24.92 17.32 12.76
CA THR A 245 -26.05 18.03 13.34
C THR A 245 -25.56 19.02 14.41
N ASP A 246 -25.85 20.29 14.20
CA ASP A 246 -25.68 21.30 15.27
C ASP A 246 -26.98 21.44 16.07
N ALA A 247 -27.00 20.77 17.22
CA ALA A 247 -28.14 20.85 18.16
C ALA A 247 -28.10 22.11 19.05
N SER A 248 -27.05 22.93 18.96
CA SER A 248 -26.94 24.17 19.75
C SER A 248 -27.81 25.30 19.22
N VAL A 249 -28.27 25.20 17.97
CA VAL A 249 -29.21 26.14 17.35
C VAL A 249 -30.64 25.55 17.34
N SER A 250 -31.64 26.45 17.48
CA SER A 250 -33.04 26.01 17.45
C SER A 250 -33.78 26.64 16.27
N PRO A 251 -34.36 25.87 15.33
CA PRO A 251 -34.30 24.40 15.26
C PRO A 251 -32.89 23.90 14.95
N ALA A 252 -32.57 22.67 15.38
CA ALA A 252 -31.31 22.04 15.08
C ALA A 252 -31.06 21.97 13.56
N VAL A 253 -29.84 22.26 13.13
CA VAL A 253 -29.45 22.28 11.72
C VAL A 253 -28.59 21.06 11.44
N SER A 254 -29.07 20.19 10.55
CA SER A 254 -28.31 19.03 10.05
C SER A 254 -27.83 19.32 8.62
N GLN A 255 -26.55 19.15 8.40
CA GLN A 255 -25.92 19.29 7.10
C GLN A 255 -25.22 18.00 6.71
N ARG A 256 -25.47 17.53 5.49
CA ARG A 256 -24.69 16.44 4.93
C ARG A 256 -23.27 16.94 4.63
N VAL A 257 -22.28 16.30 5.22
CA VAL A 257 -20.88 16.67 5.10
C VAL A 257 -20.14 15.77 4.10
N LEU A 258 -20.61 14.52 3.94
CA LEU A 258 -20.02 13.54 3.03
C LEU A 258 -21.08 12.52 2.58
N GLY A 259 -20.78 11.73 1.54
CA GLY A 259 -21.64 10.67 1.02
C GLY A 259 -22.73 11.17 0.07
N MET A 260 -23.56 10.25 -0.42
CA MET A 260 -24.51 10.54 -1.50
C MET A 260 -25.83 11.15 -1.00
N GLY A 261 -26.29 10.83 0.20
CA GLY A 261 -27.55 11.26 0.75
C GLY A 261 -28.76 10.60 0.11
N VAL A 262 -28.63 9.34 -0.26
CA VAL A 262 -29.73 8.53 -0.79
C VAL A 262 -30.75 8.24 0.31
N ALA A 263 -32.04 8.36 0.02
CA ALA A 263 -33.10 8.08 0.98
C ALA A 263 -33.05 6.61 1.43
N SER A 264 -33.40 6.31 2.71
CA SER A 264 -33.35 4.95 3.28
C SER A 264 -34.13 3.94 2.43
N ALA A 265 -35.34 4.31 2.01
CA ALA A 265 -36.19 3.45 1.17
C ALA A 265 -35.59 3.13 -0.21
N LYS A 266 -34.47 3.76 -0.59
CA LYS A 266 -33.76 3.54 -1.85
C LYS A 266 -32.47 2.72 -1.69
N VAL A 267 -32.16 2.27 -0.47
CA VAL A 267 -31.08 1.34 -0.19
C VAL A 267 -31.67 0.16 0.59
N PRO A 268 -32.09 -0.91 -0.10
CA PRO A 268 -32.81 -2.03 0.51
C PRO A 268 -32.06 -2.60 1.70
N VAL A 269 -32.76 -2.70 2.82
CA VAL A 269 -32.17 -3.17 4.07
C VAL A 269 -31.82 -4.66 3.99
N ALA A 270 -32.69 -5.45 3.32
CA ALA A 270 -32.49 -6.89 3.18
C ALA A 270 -31.19 -7.22 2.43
N ASP A 271 -30.86 -6.49 1.36
CA ASP A 271 -29.64 -6.69 0.58
C ASP A 271 -28.41 -6.31 1.40
N ALA A 272 -28.49 -5.19 2.13
CA ALA A 272 -27.42 -4.78 3.02
C ALA A 272 -27.17 -5.80 4.14
N MET A 273 -28.22 -6.38 4.72
CA MET A 273 -28.11 -7.47 5.73
C MET A 273 -27.44 -8.71 5.14
N ALA A 274 -27.87 -9.12 3.93
CA ALA A 274 -27.30 -10.29 3.25
C ALA A 274 -25.82 -10.06 2.92
N ALA A 275 -25.47 -8.90 2.35
CA ALA A 275 -24.09 -8.54 2.03
C ALA A 275 -23.23 -8.45 3.30
N ALA A 276 -23.74 -7.85 4.38
CA ALA A 276 -23.03 -7.76 5.64
C ALA A 276 -22.79 -9.14 6.28
N THR A 277 -23.75 -10.06 6.16
CA THR A 277 -23.60 -11.42 6.66
C THR A 277 -22.52 -12.17 5.90
N ILE A 278 -22.45 -12.02 4.58
CA ILE A 278 -21.38 -12.59 3.76
C ILE A 278 -20.01 -12.00 4.15
N CYS A 279 -19.94 -10.68 4.38
CA CYS A 279 -18.69 -10.05 4.78
C CYS A 279 -18.16 -10.62 6.10
N ASP A 280 -19.03 -10.87 7.07
CA ASP A 280 -18.67 -11.37 8.41
C ASP A 280 -18.43 -12.90 8.47
N GLU A 281 -18.56 -13.62 7.36
CA GLU A 281 -18.24 -15.05 7.34
C GLU A 281 -16.77 -15.29 7.72
N SER A 282 -16.54 -16.33 8.52
CA SER A 282 -15.18 -16.72 8.91
C SER A 282 -14.51 -17.54 7.82
N VAL A 283 -13.31 -17.15 7.42
CA VAL A 283 -12.47 -17.84 6.44
C VAL A 283 -11.22 -18.36 7.12
N SER A 284 -10.93 -19.66 6.97
CA SER A 284 -9.73 -20.28 7.52
C SER A 284 -8.47 -19.79 6.83
N LEU A 285 -7.37 -19.73 7.58
CA LEU A 285 -6.05 -19.34 7.10
C LEU A 285 -5.12 -20.55 6.97
N LYS A 286 -4.17 -20.49 6.04
CA LYS A 286 -3.14 -21.54 5.83
C LYS A 286 -2.25 -21.72 7.07
N ALA A 287 -1.93 -20.65 7.76
CA ALA A 287 -1.14 -20.68 8.99
C ALA A 287 -1.93 -21.21 10.22
N GLY A 288 -3.22 -21.49 10.05
CA GLY A 288 -4.14 -21.83 11.13
C GLY A 288 -4.89 -20.60 11.66
N GLY A 289 -6.02 -20.84 12.35
CA GLY A 289 -6.94 -19.79 12.72
C GLY A 289 -7.89 -19.39 11.59
N SER A 290 -8.51 -18.24 11.75
CA SER A 290 -9.45 -17.69 10.76
C SER A 290 -9.46 -16.16 10.81
N GLU A 291 -9.89 -15.54 9.74
CA GLU A 291 -10.18 -14.11 9.65
C GLU A 291 -11.60 -13.88 9.11
N THR A 292 -12.11 -12.67 9.25
CA THR A 292 -13.34 -12.22 8.61
C THR A 292 -13.17 -12.23 7.10
N ARG A 293 -14.21 -12.67 6.36
CA ARG A 293 -14.14 -12.77 4.90
C ARG A 293 -13.74 -11.45 4.25
N TYR A 294 -14.42 -10.35 4.63
CA TYR A 294 -14.18 -9.02 4.09
C TYR A 294 -14.24 -7.97 5.19
N GLU A 295 -13.17 -7.22 5.32
CA GLU A 295 -13.07 -6.02 6.15
C GLU A 295 -12.53 -4.86 5.32
N CYS A 296 -12.81 -3.64 5.75
CA CYS A 296 -12.26 -2.44 5.15
C CYS A 296 -11.68 -1.49 6.19
N GLY A 297 -10.62 -0.77 5.78
CA GLY A 297 -10.07 0.34 6.54
C GLY A 297 -9.63 1.42 5.57
N VAL A 298 -10.34 2.56 5.54
CA VAL A 298 -10.12 3.58 4.52
C VAL A 298 -10.51 4.98 4.99
N VAL A 299 -9.76 5.97 4.55
CA VAL A 299 -10.11 7.39 4.67
C VAL A 299 -10.74 7.84 3.36
N ILE A 300 -11.98 8.28 3.41
CA ILE A 300 -12.74 8.81 2.27
C ILE A 300 -12.74 10.33 2.34
N ASP A 301 -12.43 10.95 1.21
CA ASP A 301 -12.37 12.41 1.05
C ASP A 301 -13.60 12.93 0.29
N SER A 302 -14.16 14.05 0.76
CA SER A 302 -15.32 14.70 0.11
C SER A 302 -14.99 15.32 -1.25
N GLY A 303 -13.73 15.51 -1.56
CA GLY A 303 -13.25 16.01 -2.84
C GLY A 303 -13.26 14.95 -3.95
N ASP A 304 -13.32 13.68 -3.58
CA ASP A 304 -13.32 12.57 -4.52
C ASP A 304 -14.69 12.34 -5.15
N ALA A 305 -14.69 11.81 -6.36
CA ALA A 305 -15.94 11.45 -7.02
C ALA A 305 -16.63 10.30 -6.27
N HIS A 306 -17.95 10.40 -6.06
CA HIS A 306 -18.73 9.35 -5.38
C HIS A 306 -18.49 7.96 -5.95
N ARG A 307 -18.30 7.84 -7.26
CA ARG A 307 -18.00 6.58 -7.93
C ARG A 307 -16.71 5.93 -7.46
N GLU A 308 -15.67 6.73 -7.22
CA GLU A 308 -14.38 6.22 -6.74
C GLU A 308 -14.49 5.76 -5.28
N ASN A 309 -15.19 6.50 -4.44
CA ASN A 309 -15.44 6.12 -3.05
C ASN A 309 -16.29 4.84 -2.94
N ILE A 310 -17.33 4.69 -3.78
CA ILE A 310 -18.11 3.44 -3.88
C ILE A 310 -17.19 2.30 -4.34
N ARG A 311 -16.34 2.54 -5.33
CA ARG A 311 -15.40 1.53 -5.84
C ARG A 311 -14.43 1.06 -4.76
N LEU A 312 -13.90 1.96 -3.92
CA LEU A 312 -13.03 1.59 -2.81
C LEU A 312 -13.72 0.61 -1.87
N LEU A 313 -14.94 0.93 -1.42
CA LEU A 313 -15.70 0.08 -0.50
C LEU A 313 -16.16 -1.23 -1.15
N THR A 314 -16.64 -1.20 -2.40
CA THR A 314 -17.05 -2.43 -3.11
C THR A 314 -15.88 -3.34 -3.43
N SER A 315 -14.70 -2.77 -3.75
CA SER A 315 -13.49 -3.56 -4.02
C SER A 315 -13.03 -4.36 -2.79
N ALA A 316 -13.25 -3.85 -1.58
CA ALA A 316 -12.89 -4.56 -0.35
C ALA A 316 -13.67 -5.86 -0.15
N MET A 317 -14.88 -5.96 -0.70
CA MET A 317 -15.75 -7.14 -0.58
C MET A 317 -15.96 -7.89 -1.90
N ALA A 318 -15.13 -7.65 -2.93
CA ALA A 318 -15.33 -8.19 -4.29
C ALA A 318 -16.79 -8.00 -4.78
N GLY A 319 -17.44 -6.93 -4.34
CA GLY A 319 -18.87 -6.70 -4.47
C GLY A 319 -19.23 -5.63 -5.50
N ALA A 320 -20.51 -5.31 -5.56
CA ALA A 320 -21.06 -4.30 -6.46
C ALA A 320 -22.26 -3.60 -5.84
N VAL A 321 -22.62 -2.46 -6.44
CA VAL A 321 -23.91 -1.80 -6.22
C VAL A 321 -24.69 -1.86 -7.53
N HIS A 322 -25.89 -2.39 -7.49
CA HIS A 322 -26.79 -2.47 -8.63
C HIS A 322 -27.95 -1.47 -8.46
N ASP A 323 -28.32 -0.81 -9.54
CA ASP A 323 -29.57 -0.03 -9.59
C ASP A 323 -30.70 -0.97 -10.02
N GLN A 324 -31.58 -1.27 -9.09
CA GLN A 324 -32.76 -2.09 -9.30
C GLN A 324 -34.01 -1.19 -9.22
N ALA A 325 -34.51 -0.77 -10.38
CA ALA A 325 -35.70 0.10 -10.49
C ALA A 325 -35.62 1.40 -9.66
N GLY A 326 -34.42 1.96 -9.47
CA GLY A 326 -34.18 3.17 -8.69
C GLY A 326 -33.91 2.92 -7.20
N GLU A 327 -33.64 1.70 -6.83
CA GLU A 327 -33.09 1.28 -5.54
C GLU A 327 -31.65 0.81 -5.71
N LEU A 328 -30.78 1.09 -4.76
CA LEU A 328 -29.37 0.73 -4.80
C LEU A 328 -29.15 -0.53 -3.95
N SER A 329 -29.13 -1.67 -4.62
CA SER A 329 -28.86 -2.97 -4.00
C SER A 329 -27.37 -3.18 -3.79
N ILE A 330 -26.97 -3.55 -2.59
CA ILE A 330 -25.56 -3.85 -2.20
C ILE A 330 -25.38 -5.36 -2.27
N VAL A 331 -24.38 -5.81 -3.05
CA VAL A 331 -24.06 -7.23 -3.21
C VAL A 331 -22.60 -7.45 -2.86
N ALA A 332 -22.33 -8.36 -1.92
CA ALA A 332 -20.98 -8.81 -1.61
C ALA A 332 -20.58 -10.01 -2.50
N GLY A 333 -19.27 -10.17 -2.71
CA GLY A 333 -18.72 -11.21 -3.55
C GLY A 333 -18.81 -12.59 -2.93
N ALA A 334 -19.87 -13.32 -3.28
CA ALA A 334 -20.09 -14.72 -2.88
C ALA A 334 -20.84 -15.47 -3.98
N ALA A 335 -20.77 -16.80 -3.91
CA ALA A 335 -21.58 -17.65 -4.78
C ALA A 335 -23.07 -17.44 -4.50
N SER A 336 -23.85 -17.25 -5.54
CA SER A 336 -25.31 -17.16 -5.47
C SER A 336 -25.97 -18.35 -6.16
N THR A 337 -27.21 -18.58 -5.85
CA THR A 337 -28.02 -19.57 -6.53
C THR A 337 -28.81 -18.93 -7.67
N SER A 338 -28.97 -19.66 -8.77
CA SER A 338 -29.85 -19.20 -9.86
C SER A 338 -31.30 -19.13 -9.38
N ILE A 339 -31.91 -17.97 -9.54
CA ILE A 339 -33.33 -17.78 -9.14
C ILE A 339 -34.30 -18.34 -10.19
N LEU A 340 -33.85 -18.41 -11.45
CA LEU A 340 -34.67 -18.81 -12.57
C LEU A 340 -33.88 -19.67 -13.56
N THR A 341 -34.54 -20.64 -14.18
CA THR A 341 -34.02 -21.32 -15.38
C THR A 341 -34.69 -20.73 -16.62
N VAL A 342 -33.88 -20.11 -17.46
CA VAL A 342 -34.26 -19.57 -18.77
C VAL A 342 -34.09 -20.68 -19.81
N THR A 343 -35.05 -20.83 -20.69
CA THR A 343 -35.06 -21.83 -21.76
C THR A 343 -35.22 -21.17 -23.14
N ASP A 344 -35.09 -21.93 -24.20
CA ASP A 344 -35.31 -21.45 -25.58
C ASP A 344 -36.74 -20.86 -25.80
N ASP A 345 -37.73 -21.32 -25.00
CA ASP A 345 -39.13 -20.85 -25.06
C ASP A 345 -39.32 -19.46 -24.42
N ASP A 346 -38.40 -19.04 -23.56
CA ASP A 346 -38.40 -17.75 -22.90
C ASP A 346 -37.81 -16.64 -23.78
N ILE A 347 -37.24 -16.98 -24.94
CA ILE A 347 -36.57 -16.04 -25.83
C ILE A 347 -37.51 -15.54 -26.91
N VAL A 348 -37.54 -14.23 -27.11
CA VAL A 348 -38.25 -13.60 -28.23
C VAL A 348 -37.37 -13.64 -29.48
N TRP A 349 -37.37 -14.75 -30.20
CA TRP A 349 -36.48 -14.99 -31.37
C TRP A 349 -36.70 -14.05 -32.56
N THR A 350 -37.69 -13.21 -32.51
CA THR A 350 -37.89 -12.13 -33.52
C THR A 350 -37.09 -10.89 -33.21
N GLN A 351 -36.48 -10.82 -32.05
CA GLN A 351 -35.59 -9.76 -31.60
C GLN A 351 -34.12 -10.25 -31.64
N ASP A 352 -33.19 -9.32 -31.43
CA ASP A 352 -31.77 -9.63 -31.49
C ASP A 352 -31.38 -10.55 -30.32
N PHE A 353 -30.63 -11.60 -30.66
CA PHE A 353 -29.96 -12.49 -29.72
C PHE A 353 -28.48 -12.48 -30.06
N SER A 354 -27.63 -12.12 -29.09
CA SER A 354 -26.18 -12.10 -29.24
C SER A 354 -25.53 -12.91 -28.14
N TYR A 355 -24.67 -13.82 -28.50
CA TYR A 355 -23.79 -14.53 -27.59
C TYR A 355 -22.34 -14.40 -28.05
N GLU A 356 -21.52 -13.76 -27.22
CA GLU A 356 -20.08 -13.60 -27.42
C GLU A 356 -19.35 -14.57 -26.49
N PRO A 357 -18.85 -15.72 -27.00
CA PRO A 357 -18.25 -16.74 -26.16
C PRO A 357 -16.86 -16.37 -25.65
N LYS A 358 -16.18 -15.44 -26.32
CA LYS A 358 -14.81 -15.04 -26.00
C LYS A 358 -14.62 -13.54 -26.22
N ARG A 359 -13.87 -12.94 -25.34
CA ARG A 359 -13.45 -11.54 -25.43
C ARG A 359 -12.32 -11.35 -26.44
N GLY A 360 -12.08 -10.11 -26.84
CA GLY A 360 -10.92 -9.73 -27.62
C GLY A 360 -9.60 -10.04 -26.89
N ARG A 361 -8.52 -10.24 -27.63
CA ARG A 361 -7.21 -10.58 -27.07
C ARG A 361 -6.66 -9.53 -26.10
N ASP A 362 -7.04 -8.29 -26.26
CA ASP A 362 -6.70 -7.14 -25.42
C ASP A 362 -7.47 -7.09 -24.09
N GLU A 363 -8.54 -7.89 -23.98
CA GLU A 363 -9.35 -8.01 -22.76
C GLU A 363 -9.04 -9.30 -21.96
N ILE A 364 -8.12 -10.13 -22.43
CA ILE A 364 -7.77 -11.38 -21.75
C ILE A 364 -6.94 -11.05 -20.50
N VAL A 365 -7.32 -11.65 -19.37
CA VAL A 365 -6.60 -11.56 -18.11
C VAL A 365 -6.40 -12.97 -17.57
N ASN A 366 -5.15 -13.37 -17.31
CA ASN A 366 -4.80 -14.63 -16.65
C ASN A 366 -3.86 -14.42 -15.44
N ALA A 367 -3.44 -13.17 -15.20
CA ALA A 367 -2.67 -12.82 -14.03
C ALA A 367 -3.15 -11.48 -13.45
N VAL A 368 -3.24 -11.40 -12.12
CA VAL A 368 -3.66 -10.19 -11.40
C VAL A 368 -2.62 -9.87 -10.33
N SER A 369 -2.21 -8.63 -10.27
CA SER A 369 -1.39 -8.08 -9.19
C SER A 369 -1.94 -6.71 -8.80
N GLY A 370 -1.38 -6.12 -7.77
CA GLY A 370 -1.76 -4.81 -7.28
C GLY A 370 -1.32 -4.66 -5.84
N ARG A 371 -1.79 -3.61 -5.19
CA ARG A 371 -1.39 -3.24 -3.85
C ARG A 371 -2.58 -3.29 -2.89
N TYR A 372 -2.27 -3.54 -1.64
CA TYR A 372 -3.18 -3.42 -0.50
C TYR A 372 -2.48 -2.63 0.61
N VAL A 373 -3.21 -2.23 1.64
CA VAL A 373 -2.65 -1.53 2.79
C VAL A 373 -2.22 -2.56 3.83
N ASP A 374 -0.93 -2.64 4.15
CA ASP A 374 -0.42 -3.58 5.13
C ASP A 374 -0.33 -2.93 6.51
N VAL A 375 -1.04 -3.49 7.48
CA VAL A 375 -1.04 -3.01 8.88
C VAL A 375 0.32 -3.23 9.53
N ASP A 376 0.96 -4.36 9.27
CA ASP A 376 2.26 -4.72 9.83
C ASP A 376 3.39 -3.87 9.25
N GLU A 377 3.22 -3.38 8.01
CA GLU A 377 4.14 -2.44 7.36
C GLU A 377 3.69 -0.98 7.57
N GLN A 378 3.20 -0.66 8.76
CA GLN A 378 2.81 0.69 9.18
C GLN A 378 1.71 1.31 8.29
N TYR A 379 0.74 0.53 7.85
CA TYR A 379 -0.33 0.99 6.96
C TYR A 379 0.20 1.58 5.65
N THR A 380 1.27 1.02 5.10
CA THR A 380 1.76 1.39 3.77
C THR A 380 1.12 0.52 2.68
N ASP A 381 1.13 1.00 1.46
CA ASP A 381 0.66 0.22 0.31
C ASP A 381 1.76 -0.75 -0.15
N VAL A 382 1.47 -2.03 -0.04
CA VAL A 382 2.38 -3.15 -0.35
C VAL A 382 1.76 -4.02 -1.45
N GLU A 383 2.59 -4.61 -2.30
CA GLU A 383 2.11 -5.54 -3.33
C GLU A 383 1.71 -6.88 -2.69
N TYR A 384 0.48 -7.34 -2.99
CA TYR A 384 0.09 -8.72 -2.68
C TYR A 384 0.68 -9.70 -3.69
N PRO A 385 0.87 -10.99 -3.33
CA PRO A 385 1.39 -12.00 -4.26
C PRO A 385 0.57 -12.08 -5.53
N THR A 386 1.23 -11.99 -6.69
CA THR A 386 0.56 -12.06 -8.00
C THR A 386 -0.27 -13.35 -8.11
N ARG A 387 -1.54 -13.21 -8.44
CA ARG A 387 -2.45 -14.31 -8.71
C ARG A 387 -2.36 -14.69 -10.18
N ALA A 388 -1.83 -15.87 -10.50
CA ALA A 388 -1.71 -16.40 -11.84
C ALA A 388 -1.93 -17.92 -11.81
N ASP A 389 -2.32 -18.47 -12.94
CA ASP A 389 -2.56 -19.90 -13.10
C ASP A 389 -1.84 -20.41 -14.36
N THR A 390 -1.05 -21.47 -14.20
CA THR A 390 -0.24 -22.04 -15.30
C THR A 390 -1.08 -22.69 -16.39
N ASP A 391 -2.24 -23.24 -16.06
CA ASP A 391 -3.15 -23.84 -17.02
C ASP A 391 -3.80 -22.76 -17.89
N ASP A 392 -4.19 -21.64 -17.26
CA ASP A 392 -4.69 -20.47 -17.97
C ASP A 392 -3.64 -19.86 -18.89
N GLU A 393 -2.38 -19.72 -18.41
CA GLU A 393 -1.27 -19.24 -19.25
C GLU A 393 -1.01 -20.18 -20.43
N THR A 394 -1.05 -21.48 -20.19
CA THR A 394 -0.88 -22.50 -21.25
C THR A 394 -2.00 -22.41 -22.28
N ALA A 395 -3.26 -22.27 -21.84
CA ALA A 395 -4.42 -22.09 -22.71
C ALA A 395 -4.33 -20.82 -23.57
N ASP A 396 -3.64 -19.78 -23.07
CA ASP A 396 -3.40 -18.51 -23.75
C ASP A 396 -2.09 -18.50 -24.57
N GLY A 397 -1.54 -19.69 -24.89
CA GLY A 397 -0.34 -19.84 -25.71
C GLY A 397 0.97 -19.56 -24.96
N GLY A 398 1.01 -19.78 -23.66
CA GLY A 398 2.18 -19.57 -22.80
C GLY A 398 2.45 -18.10 -22.50
N GLN A 399 1.47 -17.22 -22.71
CA GLN A 399 1.59 -15.79 -22.47
C GLN A 399 0.90 -15.39 -21.17
N ARG A 400 1.58 -14.57 -20.34
CA ARG A 400 1.00 -13.95 -19.15
C ARG A 400 0.37 -12.60 -19.51
N TRP A 401 -0.95 -12.50 -19.33
CA TRP A 401 -1.73 -11.29 -19.53
C TRP A 401 -2.11 -10.71 -18.17
N LYS A 402 -1.24 -9.82 -17.67
CA LYS A 402 -1.34 -9.23 -16.34
C LYS A 402 -2.21 -7.98 -16.35
N THR A 403 -3.06 -7.84 -15.34
CA THR A 403 -3.74 -6.59 -15.00
C THR A 403 -3.43 -6.20 -13.56
N ASP A 404 -3.52 -4.91 -13.26
CA ASP A 404 -3.31 -4.39 -11.91
C ASP A 404 -4.67 -4.09 -11.25
N LEU A 405 -4.84 -4.56 -10.01
CA LEU A 405 -6.02 -4.37 -9.17
C LEU A 405 -5.57 -3.85 -7.80
N ASP A 406 -5.59 -2.53 -7.60
CA ASP A 406 -5.26 -1.91 -6.32
C ASP A 406 -6.46 -1.99 -5.37
N LEU A 407 -6.25 -2.55 -4.17
CA LEU A 407 -7.23 -2.82 -3.13
C LEU A 407 -6.95 -1.98 -1.89
N LEU A 408 -6.94 -0.65 -2.06
CA LEU A 408 -6.49 0.31 -1.04
C LEU A 408 -7.41 0.44 0.19
N ALA A 409 -8.57 -0.19 0.20
CA ALA A 409 -9.43 -0.31 1.37
C ALA A 409 -9.27 -1.66 2.09
N VAL A 410 -8.44 -2.57 1.59
CA VAL A 410 -8.15 -3.89 2.18
C VAL A 410 -6.89 -3.81 3.00
N GLN A 411 -6.91 -4.38 4.21
CA GLN A 411 -5.80 -4.34 5.16
C GLN A 411 -5.21 -5.73 5.47
N SER A 412 -5.75 -6.77 4.88
CA SER A 412 -5.26 -8.15 5.00
C SER A 412 -4.70 -8.64 3.68
N ASN A 413 -3.48 -9.20 3.71
CA ASN A 413 -2.85 -9.84 2.55
C ASN A 413 -3.69 -11.00 2.01
N THR A 414 -4.23 -11.83 2.90
CA THR A 414 -5.04 -13.00 2.54
C THR A 414 -6.38 -12.59 1.94
N GLN A 415 -7.01 -11.55 2.45
CA GLN A 415 -8.20 -10.96 1.84
C GLN A 415 -7.89 -10.39 0.47
N ALA A 416 -6.78 -9.67 0.30
CA ALA A 416 -6.37 -9.10 -1.00
C ALA A 416 -6.16 -10.21 -2.03
N GLN A 417 -5.52 -11.31 -1.65
CA GLN A 417 -5.35 -12.47 -2.52
C GLN A 417 -6.68 -13.11 -2.92
N ARG A 418 -7.63 -13.25 -1.97
CA ARG A 418 -8.98 -13.80 -2.27
C ARG A 418 -9.73 -12.92 -3.26
N VAL A 419 -9.76 -11.62 -3.05
CA VAL A 419 -10.41 -10.67 -3.95
C VAL A 419 -9.77 -10.71 -5.34
N ALA A 420 -8.44 -10.70 -5.42
CA ALA A 420 -7.71 -10.78 -6.67
C ALA A 420 -7.95 -12.11 -7.41
N GLU A 421 -8.08 -13.23 -6.67
CA GLU A 421 -8.38 -14.54 -7.25
C GLU A 421 -9.81 -14.61 -7.80
N ILE A 422 -10.80 -14.07 -7.08
CA ILE A 422 -12.17 -13.93 -7.57
C ILE A 422 -12.19 -13.12 -8.88
N PHE A 423 -11.43 -12.02 -8.93
CA PHE A 423 -11.32 -11.20 -10.13
C PHE A 423 -10.69 -11.99 -11.29
N ARG A 424 -9.57 -12.70 -11.05
CA ARG A 424 -8.88 -13.51 -12.07
C ARG A 424 -9.81 -14.58 -12.63
N ARG A 425 -10.45 -15.38 -11.75
CA ARG A 425 -11.36 -16.46 -12.16
C ARG A 425 -12.59 -15.92 -12.90
N SER A 426 -13.15 -14.79 -12.44
CA SER A 426 -14.26 -14.13 -13.13
C SER A 426 -13.88 -13.64 -14.53
N ALA A 427 -12.66 -13.12 -14.71
CA ALA A 427 -12.16 -12.68 -16.00
C ALA A 427 -12.00 -13.83 -17.01
N ARG A 428 -11.84 -15.09 -16.54
CA ARG A 428 -11.79 -16.29 -17.38
C ARG A 428 -13.15 -16.73 -17.92
N LEU A 429 -14.25 -16.34 -17.26
CA LEU A 429 -15.61 -16.59 -17.71
C LEU A 429 -16.01 -15.48 -18.71
N GLN A 430 -15.65 -15.67 -19.98
CA GLN A 430 -15.70 -14.60 -20.98
C GLN A 430 -17.07 -14.44 -21.66
N GLY A 431 -17.97 -15.42 -21.50
CA GLY A 431 -19.26 -15.46 -22.20
C GLY A 431 -20.15 -14.26 -21.86
N LYS A 432 -20.48 -13.44 -22.85
CA LYS A 432 -21.48 -12.38 -22.75
C LYS A 432 -22.72 -12.75 -23.54
N LEU A 433 -23.87 -12.50 -22.96
CA LEU A 433 -25.16 -12.82 -23.52
C LEU A 433 -26.06 -11.57 -23.54
N THR A 434 -26.65 -11.27 -24.67
CA THR A 434 -27.68 -10.21 -24.78
C THR A 434 -28.86 -10.76 -25.55
N PHE A 435 -30.04 -10.68 -24.97
CA PHE A 435 -31.26 -11.16 -25.61
C PHE A 435 -32.52 -10.43 -25.11
N THR A 436 -33.59 -10.53 -25.86
CA THR A 436 -34.89 -10.13 -25.40
C THR A 436 -35.74 -11.33 -25.06
N GLY A 437 -36.31 -11.35 -23.88
CA GLY A 437 -37.13 -12.43 -23.37
C GLY A 437 -38.56 -12.09 -23.12
N THR A 438 -39.35 -13.12 -22.84
CA THR A 438 -40.79 -13.02 -22.55
C THR A 438 -41.04 -12.32 -21.20
N PRO A 439 -42.30 -11.90 -20.91
CA PRO A 439 -42.64 -11.28 -19.61
C PRO A 439 -42.33 -12.13 -18.39
N ARG A 440 -42.11 -13.43 -18.53
CA ARG A 440 -41.64 -14.31 -17.43
C ARG A 440 -40.34 -13.83 -16.83
N LEU A 441 -39.48 -13.19 -17.63
CA LEU A 441 -38.17 -12.72 -17.17
C LEU A 441 -38.24 -11.38 -16.40
N LEU A 442 -39.44 -10.83 -16.16
CA LEU A 442 -39.64 -9.71 -15.24
C LEU A 442 -39.30 -10.02 -13.78
N GLU A 443 -39.15 -11.30 -13.44
CA GLU A 443 -38.68 -11.73 -12.11
C GLU A 443 -37.20 -11.47 -11.90
N LEU A 444 -36.41 -11.28 -12.97
CA LEU A 444 -34.98 -11.03 -12.90
C LEU A 444 -34.67 -9.56 -12.62
N GLU A 445 -33.68 -9.34 -11.75
CA GLU A 445 -33.13 -8.03 -11.45
C GLU A 445 -31.61 -7.98 -11.74
N ALA A 446 -31.06 -6.78 -11.80
CA ALA A 446 -29.60 -6.64 -11.98
C ALA A 446 -28.84 -7.26 -10.79
N GLY A 447 -27.86 -8.09 -11.08
CA GLY A 447 -27.11 -8.87 -10.08
C GLY A 447 -27.59 -10.30 -9.90
N ASP A 448 -28.83 -10.64 -10.30
CA ASP A 448 -29.36 -11.98 -10.19
C ASP A 448 -28.66 -12.99 -11.08
N TRP A 449 -28.55 -14.21 -10.59
CA TRP A 449 -28.06 -15.34 -11.38
C TRP A 449 -29.23 -16.13 -11.98
N PHE A 450 -29.09 -16.54 -13.21
CA PHE A 450 -30.01 -17.45 -13.85
C PHE A 450 -29.26 -18.57 -14.60
N THR A 451 -29.88 -19.74 -14.63
CA THR A 451 -29.37 -20.85 -15.43
C THR A 451 -29.96 -20.75 -16.83
N PHE A 452 -29.14 -20.83 -17.87
CA PHE A 452 -29.64 -20.91 -19.22
C PHE A 452 -29.51 -22.35 -19.76
N SER A 453 -30.63 -22.95 -20.06
CA SER A 453 -30.75 -24.28 -20.67
C SER A 453 -31.23 -24.12 -22.11
N SER A 454 -30.37 -24.39 -23.08
CA SER A 454 -30.69 -24.23 -24.50
C SER A 454 -30.28 -25.44 -25.30
N ALA A 455 -31.27 -26.09 -25.93
CA ALA A 455 -31.00 -27.17 -26.87
C ALA A 455 -30.34 -26.66 -28.17
N ARG A 456 -30.66 -25.42 -28.56
CA ARG A 456 -30.10 -24.76 -29.77
C ARG A 456 -28.59 -24.54 -29.66
N TYR A 457 -28.10 -24.18 -28.49
CA TYR A 457 -26.68 -23.93 -28.22
C TYR A 457 -25.96 -25.14 -27.59
N GLY A 458 -26.66 -26.25 -27.35
CA GLY A 458 -26.10 -27.43 -26.72
C GLY A 458 -25.84 -27.26 -25.20
N TRP A 459 -26.49 -26.28 -24.54
CA TRP A 459 -26.32 -26.00 -23.11
C TRP A 459 -27.39 -26.69 -22.25
N THR A 460 -27.58 -27.97 -22.48
CA THR A 460 -28.53 -28.78 -21.72
C THR A 460 -27.84 -29.63 -20.65
N SER A 461 -26.56 -30.01 -20.88
CA SER A 461 -25.73 -30.72 -19.92
C SER A 461 -24.25 -30.59 -20.34
N PRO A 462 -23.45 -29.77 -19.64
CA PRO A 462 -23.88 -28.85 -18.59
C PRO A 462 -24.69 -27.65 -19.12
N THR A 463 -25.53 -27.08 -18.28
CA THR A 463 -26.16 -25.79 -18.49
C THR A 463 -25.15 -24.67 -18.24
N LYS A 464 -25.42 -23.47 -18.76
CA LYS A 464 -24.65 -22.27 -18.44
C LYS A 464 -25.35 -21.41 -17.42
N VAL A 465 -24.58 -20.78 -16.53
CA VAL A 465 -25.09 -19.83 -15.54
C VAL A 465 -24.61 -18.43 -15.92
N PHE A 466 -25.50 -17.48 -15.86
CA PHE A 466 -25.24 -16.08 -16.15
C PHE A 466 -25.71 -15.18 -15.02
N ARG A 467 -25.01 -14.08 -14.80
CA ARG A 467 -25.45 -13.00 -13.94
C ARG A 467 -25.98 -11.85 -14.80
N VAL A 468 -27.10 -11.30 -14.43
CA VAL A 468 -27.71 -10.15 -15.07
C VAL A 468 -26.87 -8.90 -14.80
N GLU A 469 -26.36 -8.26 -15.85
CA GLU A 469 -25.61 -7.02 -15.79
C GLU A 469 -26.49 -5.80 -16.07
N THR A 470 -27.36 -5.95 -17.06
CA THR A 470 -28.29 -4.89 -17.45
C THR A 470 -29.66 -5.49 -17.77
N ILE A 471 -30.69 -4.77 -17.38
CA ILE A 471 -32.08 -5.14 -17.66
C ILE A 471 -32.84 -3.92 -18.18
N THR A 472 -33.60 -4.12 -19.23
CA THR A 472 -34.46 -3.06 -19.81
C THR A 472 -35.85 -3.61 -20.02
N HIS A 473 -36.84 -2.96 -19.41
CA HIS A 473 -38.24 -3.29 -19.56
C HIS A 473 -38.79 -2.55 -20.79
N ASN A 474 -39.27 -3.29 -21.76
CA ASN A 474 -39.83 -2.74 -22.99
C ASN A 474 -41.34 -2.45 -22.86
N GLY A 475 -41.86 -1.58 -23.70
CA GLY A 475 -43.28 -1.18 -23.63
C GLY A 475 -44.29 -2.28 -23.99
N ASP A 476 -43.83 -3.38 -24.57
CA ASP A 476 -44.59 -4.58 -24.89
C ASP A 476 -44.49 -5.69 -23.81
N LEU A 477 -43.97 -5.33 -22.63
CA LEU A 477 -43.69 -6.22 -21.52
C LEU A 477 -42.56 -7.22 -21.78
N SER A 478 -41.90 -7.20 -22.91
CA SER A 478 -40.68 -7.97 -23.11
C SER A 478 -39.53 -7.35 -22.30
N VAL A 479 -38.50 -8.15 -22.01
CA VAL A 479 -37.35 -7.74 -21.20
C VAL A 479 -36.07 -7.98 -21.97
N THR A 480 -35.30 -6.92 -22.20
CA THR A 480 -33.95 -7.07 -22.77
C THR A 480 -32.94 -7.20 -21.68
N ILE A 481 -32.18 -8.30 -21.70
CA ILE A 481 -31.19 -8.69 -20.68
C ILE A 481 -29.82 -8.70 -21.31
N GLY A 482 -28.86 -8.00 -20.68
CA GLY A 482 -27.44 -8.19 -20.88
C GLY A 482 -26.86 -8.94 -19.69
N ALA A 483 -26.17 -10.03 -19.94
CA ALA A 483 -25.66 -10.92 -18.88
C ALA A 483 -24.24 -11.39 -19.16
N GLN A 484 -23.50 -11.66 -18.08
CA GLN A 484 -22.15 -12.18 -18.08
C GLN A 484 -22.14 -13.61 -17.52
N GLU A 485 -21.42 -14.51 -18.16
CA GLU A 485 -21.21 -15.88 -17.66
C GLU A 485 -20.57 -15.84 -16.27
N VAL A 486 -21.07 -16.67 -15.36
CA VAL A 486 -20.64 -16.77 -13.96
C VAL A 486 -20.65 -18.23 -13.52
N ALA A 487 -19.84 -18.55 -12.51
CA ALA A 487 -19.85 -19.86 -11.87
C ALA A 487 -19.61 -19.70 -10.36
N SER A 488 -20.19 -20.55 -9.53
CA SER A 488 -19.97 -20.54 -8.08
C SER A 488 -18.50 -20.77 -7.73
N THR A 489 -17.78 -21.54 -8.55
CA THR A 489 -16.38 -21.91 -8.33
C THR A 489 -15.39 -20.71 -8.38
N ILE A 490 -15.80 -19.55 -8.89
CA ILE A 490 -14.96 -18.36 -8.82
C ILE A 490 -14.69 -17.89 -7.39
N TYR A 491 -15.62 -18.21 -6.46
CA TYR A 491 -15.55 -17.84 -5.04
C TYR A 491 -14.93 -18.92 -4.15
N ASP A 492 -14.59 -20.08 -4.72
CA ASP A 492 -13.95 -21.16 -3.97
C ASP A 492 -12.57 -20.70 -3.49
N TRP A 493 -12.27 -20.96 -2.23
CA TRP A 493 -11.00 -20.66 -1.61
C TRP A 493 -10.58 -21.81 -0.70
N THR A 494 -9.44 -22.40 -1.03
CA THR A 494 -8.81 -23.45 -0.23
C THR A 494 -7.48 -22.90 0.29
N PRO A 495 -7.37 -22.53 1.57
CA PRO A 495 -6.15 -21.86 2.10
C PRO A 495 -4.87 -22.65 1.82
N ALA A 496 -4.91 -23.98 1.91
CA ALA A 496 -3.72 -24.82 1.70
C ALA A 496 -3.10 -24.68 0.32
N SER A 497 -3.92 -24.51 -0.73
CA SER A 497 -3.47 -24.38 -2.13
C SER A 497 -3.49 -22.95 -2.64
N ASP A 498 -4.47 -22.16 -2.22
CA ASP A 498 -4.72 -20.85 -2.81
C ASP A 498 -3.99 -19.71 -2.10
N GLU A 499 -3.71 -19.85 -0.79
CA GLU A 499 -3.00 -18.82 -0.05
C GLU A 499 -1.49 -18.91 -0.29
N ILE A 500 -0.93 -17.84 -0.84
CA ILE A 500 0.51 -17.66 -1.04
C ILE A 500 1.05 -16.86 0.14
N THR A 501 1.98 -17.46 0.89
CA THR A 501 2.71 -16.74 1.92
C THR A 501 3.71 -15.81 1.23
N PRO A 502 3.71 -14.49 1.49
CA PRO A 502 4.70 -13.58 0.93
C PRO A 502 6.11 -14.07 1.27
N ALA A 503 6.99 -14.11 0.29
CA ALA A 503 8.38 -14.45 0.53
C ALA A 503 9.05 -13.29 1.28
N GLY A 504 9.21 -13.43 2.61
CA GLY A 504 10.09 -12.59 3.40
C GLY A 504 9.81 -11.09 3.34
N GLN A 505 8.57 -10.67 3.55
CA GLN A 505 8.35 -9.37 4.15
C GLN A 505 8.72 -9.50 5.62
N ASP A 506 10.01 -9.28 5.91
CA ASP A 506 10.40 -9.07 7.30
C ASP A 506 9.73 -7.76 7.71
N ALA A 507 8.82 -7.85 8.68
CA ALA A 507 8.24 -6.66 9.31
C ALA A 507 9.36 -5.65 9.55
N LEU A 508 9.16 -4.41 9.11
CA LEU A 508 10.09 -3.33 9.41
C LEU A 508 10.12 -3.19 10.93
N THR A 509 10.94 -3.97 11.60
CA THR A 509 11.23 -3.79 13.02
C THR A 509 11.99 -2.48 13.17
N VAL A 510 11.20 -1.40 13.21
CA VAL A 510 11.75 -0.11 13.64
C VAL A 510 12.15 -0.30 15.11
N PRO A 511 13.43 -0.14 15.46
CA PRO A 511 13.87 -0.34 16.84
C PRO A 511 13.04 0.48 17.82
N ALA A 512 12.60 -0.12 18.91
CA ALA A 512 11.85 0.58 19.95
C ALA A 512 12.56 1.87 20.40
N LEU A 513 11.77 2.91 20.68
CA LEU A 513 12.23 4.24 21.15
C LEU A 513 12.85 4.17 22.55
N GLY A 514 13.83 3.34 22.77
CA GLY A 514 14.51 3.22 24.07
C GLY A 514 15.98 3.64 24.07
N ASP A 515 16.57 3.71 22.88
CA ASP A 515 17.99 4.01 22.74
C ASP A 515 18.20 5.22 21.84
N SER A 516 18.47 6.33 22.47
CA SER A 516 18.91 7.63 21.94
C SER A 516 18.29 8.03 20.59
N TYR A 517 17.29 8.85 20.69
CA TYR A 517 16.64 9.62 19.64
C TYR A 517 17.64 10.57 18.97
N ALA A 518 18.44 10.08 18.11
CA ALA A 518 19.21 10.87 17.19
C ALA A 518 19.51 10.00 16.00
N GLY A 519 18.67 9.89 14.98
CA GLY A 519 18.98 9.37 13.64
C GLY A 519 20.33 8.68 13.39
N LYS A 520 20.90 8.10 14.42
CA LYS A 520 22.17 7.42 14.39
C LYS A 520 21.90 5.93 14.24
N TYR A 521 22.29 5.42 13.11
CA TYR A 521 22.73 4.02 13.06
C TYR A 521 23.63 3.79 14.28
N ILE A 522 23.48 2.66 14.99
CA ILE A 522 24.42 2.27 16.02
C ILE A 522 25.76 2.13 15.32
N GLU A 523 26.64 3.13 15.49
CA GLU A 523 28.01 3.03 14.98
C GLU A 523 28.71 1.88 15.72
N THR A 524 29.56 1.15 15.02
CA THR A 524 30.31 0.02 15.58
C THR A 524 31.07 0.34 16.88
N GLY A 525 31.42 1.59 17.12
CA GLY A 525 32.00 2.08 18.36
C GLY A 525 31.04 2.20 19.55
N GLN A 526 29.72 2.08 19.31
CA GLN A 526 28.69 2.12 20.37
C GLN A 526 28.28 0.74 20.90
N ILE A 527 28.67 -0.33 20.20
CA ILE A 527 28.52 -1.69 20.66
C ILE A 527 29.89 -2.06 21.28
N ALA A 528 29.93 -2.24 22.60
CA ALA A 528 31.16 -2.75 23.25
C ALA A 528 31.55 -4.07 22.59
N ASP A 529 32.86 -4.28 22.40
CA ASP A 529 33.38 -5.56 21.96
C ASP A 529 32.76 -6.67 22.82
N ASP A 530 32.28 -7.75 22.19
CA ASP A 530 31.53 -8.85 22.82
C ASP A 530 30.13 -8.52 23.37
N ALA A 531 29.56 -7.35 23.07
CA ALA A 531 28.18 -7.02 23.48
C ALA A 531 27.12 -7.92 22.81
N VAL A 532 27.36 -8.38 21.58
CA VAL A 532 26.56 -9.37 20.88
C VAL A 532 27.32 -10.68 20.78
N THR A 533 27.03 -11.62 21.67
CA THR A 533 27.60 -12.96 21.65
C THR A 533 26.65 -13.95 20.98
N ASP A 534 27.18 -15.09 20.52
CA ASP A 534 26.38 -16.19 19.96
C ASP A 534 25.26 -16.65 20.92
N ALA A 535 25.42 -16.47 22.22
CA ALA A 535 24.43 -16.79 23.24
C ALA A 535 23.26 -15.76 23.28
N LYS A 536 23.45 -14.53 22.76
CA LYS A 536 22.41 -13.49 22.68
C LYS A 536 21.67 -13.53 21.36
N VAL A 537 22.21 -14.23 20.38
CA VAL A 537 21.51 -14.51 19.13
C VAL A 537 20.74 -15.80 19.34
N ALA A 538 19.41 -15.75 19.38
CA ALA A 538 18.59 -16.93 19.54
C ALA A 538 18.98 -17.98 18.49
N SER A 539 19.13 -19.24 18.90
CA SER A 539 19.51 -20.35 18.00
C SER A 539 18.50 -20.59 16.87
N ALA A 540 17.32 -19.98 16.97
CA ALA A 540 16.26 -19.99 15.94
C ALA A 540 16.23 -18.70 15.11
N ALA A 541 17.10 -17.72 15.37
CA ALA A 541 17.20 -16.55 14.52
C ALA A 541 17.81 -17.00 13.18
N ALA A 542 16.99 -17.12 12.17
CA ALA A 542 17.42 -17.39 10.80
C ALA A 542 18.14 -16.15 10.23
N ILE A 543 19.30 -15.83 10.79
CA ILE A 543 20.16 -14.79 10.24
C ILE A 543 20.84 -15.40 9.02
N VAL A 544 20.28 -15.15 7.86
CA VAL A 544 20.89 -15.59 6.59
C VAL A 544 22.25 -14.90 6.47
N PRO A 545 23.33 -15.61 6.14
CA PRO A 545 24.67 -15.01 5.98
C PRO A 545 24.70 -13.77 5.06
N SER A 546 23.78 -13.68 4.10
CA SER A 546 23.62 -12.51 3.21
C SER A 546 23.12 -11.24 3.93
N LYS A 547 22.55 -11.36 5.15
CA LYS A 547 22.09 -10.21 5.94
C LYS A 547 23.07 -9.79 7.04
N ILE A 548 24.12 -10.56 7.28
CA ILE A 548 25.19 -10.17 8.19
C ILE A 548 26.13 -9.27 7.40
N PHE A 549 25.97 -7.97 7.59
CA PHE A 549 26.91 -7.00 7.10
C PHE A 549 28.22 -7.17 7.91
N ARG A 550 29.14 -7.98 7.44
CA ARG A 550 30.50 -7.98 8.00
C ARG A 550 31.24 -6.80 7.37
N PRO A 551 31.75 -5.85 8.19
CA PRO A 551 32.70 -4.89 7.66
C PRO A 551 33.86 -5.64 7.02
N ALA A 552 34.27 -5.20 5.86
CA ALA A 552 35.44 -5.74 5.19
C ALA A 552 36.65 -5.56 6.10
N ASP A 553 37.46 -6.57 6.24
CA ASP A 553 38.81 -6.36 6.74
C ASP A 553 39.58 -5.54 5.73
N THR A 554 40.13 -4.44 6.17
CA THR A 554 40.99 -3.57 5.35
C THR A 554 42.40 -3.71 5.91
N ALA A 555 43.35 -3.98 5.04
CA ALA A 555 44.75 -3.88 5.38
C ALA A 555 45.38 -2.68 4.69
N THR A 556 46.11 -1.90 5.46
CA THR A 556 46.89 -0.76 4.97
C THR A 556 48.38 -1.09 5.10
N LEU A 557 49.16 -0.51 4.22
CA LEU A 557 50.63 -0.63 4.35
C LEU A 557 51.09 0.15 5.59
N GLY A 558 51.86 -0.50 6.48
CA GLY A 558 52.26 0.09 7.77
C GLY A 558 53.37 1.15 7.71
N SER A 559 54.07 1.22 6.62
CA SER A 559 55.14 2.22 6.34
C SER A 559 55.46 2.27 4.88
N ASP A 560 55.92 3.41 4.41
CA ASP A 560 56.41 3.57 3.02
C ASP A 560 57.52 2.54 2.76
N THR A 561 57.38 1.85 1.64
CA THR A 561 58.28 0.74 1.33
C THR A 561 58.86 0.92 -0.07
N ALA A 562 60.18 0.93 -0.15
CA ALA A 562 60.92 0.86 -1.40
C ALA A 562 60.66 -0.48 -2.08
N PHE A 563 60.13 -0.46 -3.30
CA PHE A 563 59.78 -1.65 -4.05
C PHE A 563 60.67 -1.78 -5.28
N THR A 564 61.42 -2.90 -5.32
CA THR A 564 62.41 -3.18 -6.36
C THR A 564 62.17 -4.51 -7.07
N SER A 565 61.03 -5.19 -6.75
CA SER A 565 60.81 -6.53 -7.25
C SER A 565 60.42 -6.57 -8.72
N THR A 566 61.14 -7.32 -9.51
CA THR A 566 60.83 -7.65 -10.89
C THR A 566 59.93 -8.89 -11.06
N SER A 567 59.63 -9.53 -9.92
CA SER A 567 58.66 -10.65 -9.81
C SER A 567 57.47 -10.20 -8.99
N TRP A 568 56.33 -10.87 -9.14
CA TRP A 568 55.16 -10.58 -8.34
C TRP A 568 55.45 -10.66 -6.85
N ALA A 569 55.27 -9.58 -6.14
CA ALA A 569 55.49 -9.52 -4.70
C ALA A 569 54.27 -8.94 -3.98
N ASN A 570 53.97 -9.44 -2.80
CA ASN A 570 52.85 -8.97 -1.98
C ASN A 570 53.12 -7.57 -1.46
N ILE A 571 52.14 -6.69 -1.59
CA ILE A 571 52.16 -5.35 -1.01
C ILE A 571 51.35 -5.36 0.28
N VAL A 572 50.08 -5.76 0.16
CA VAL A 572 49.12 -5.80 1.25
C VAL A 572 48.31 -7.10 1.14
N SER A 573 47.96 -7.70 2.27
CA SER A 573 47.12 -8.89 2.29
C SER A 573 46.03 -8.80 3.36
N VAL A 574 44.83 -9.25 2.98
CA VAL A 574 43.67 -9.37 3.87
C VAL A 574 43.26 -10.83 3.96
N ALA A 575 43.11 -11.35 5.16
CA ALA A 575 42.63 -12.70 5.39
C ALA A 575 41.20 -12.66 5.93
N LEU A 576 40.29 -13.22 5.19
CA LEU A 576 38.91 -13.45 5.63
C LEU A 576 38.82 -14.82 6.29
N THR A 577 38.29 -14.87 7.51
CA THR A 577 38.07 -16.12 8.24
C THR A 577 36.58 -16.45 8.27
N ASN A 578 36.25 -17.73 8.33
CA ASN A 578 34.86 -18.22 8.35
C ASN A 578 34.02 -17.79 7.13
N VAL A 579 34.63 -17.83 5.96
CA VAL A 579 33.92 -17.57 4.70
C VAL A 579 32.88 -18.68 4.50
N PRO A 580 31.59 -18.35 4.33
CA PRO A 580 30.55 -19.34 4.10
C PRO A 580 30.74 -20.05 2.78
N THR A 581 30.12 -21.22 2.63
CA THR A 581 30.12 -21.97 1.36
C THR A 581 29.35 -21.16 0.32
N ASP A 582 29.97 -20.88 -0.82
CA ASP A 582 29.39 -20.13 -1.93
C ASP A 582 29.10 -18.64 -1.68
N PRO A 583 30.08 -17.85 -1.20
CA PRO A 583 29.89 -16.40 -1.00
C PRO A 583 30.10 -15.61 -2.28
N ALA A 584 29.41 -14.51 -2.41
CA ALA A 584 29.83 -13.45 -3.31
C ALA A 584 30.89 -12.59 -2.62
N ILE A 585 32.03 -12.36 -3.23
CA ILE A 585 33.09 -11.53 -2.70
C ILE A 585 33.15 -10.19 -3.45
N LEU A 586 33.11 -9.10 -2.73
CA LEU A 586 33.24 -7.76 -3.28
C LEU A 586 34.60 -7.17 -2.85
N ILE A 587 35.42 -6.81 -3.83
CA ILE A 587 36.61 -6.00 -3.59
C ILE A 587 36.19 -4.55 -3.67
N ASN A 588 36.32 -3.84 -2.56
CA ASN A 588 35.84 -2.47 -2.42
C ASN A 588 36.88 -1.59 -1.71
N GLY A 589 37.00 -0.35 -2.16
CA GLY A 589 37.87 0.63 -1.51
C GLY A 589 39.36 0.35 -1.65
N THR A 590 39.78 -0.41 -2.67
CA THR A 590 41.19 -0.69 -2.92
C THR A 590 41.84 0.50 -3.59
N SER A 591 42.89 1.02 -3.00
CA SER A 591 43.75 2.03 -3.61
C SER A 591 45.20 1.60 -3.58
N LEU A 592 45.92 1.85 -4.61
CA LEU A 592 47.34 1.59 -4.72
C LEU A 592 48.04 2.93 -5.03
N VAL A 593 48.78 3.47 -4.04
CA VAL A 593 49.40 4.74 -4.13
C VAL A 593 50.90 4.57 -4.20
N PHE A 594 51.53 5.18 -5.19
CA PHE A 594 52.99 5.16 -5.39
C PHE A 594 53.56 6.54 -5.23
N GLU A 595 54.63 6.66 -4.46
CA GLU A 595 55.41 7.83 -4.30
C GLU A 595 56.75 7.71 -5.08
N PHE A 596 57.17 8.79 -5.75
CA PHE A 596 58.37 8.81 -6.57
C PHE A 596 59.60 9.05 -5.69
N LEU A 597 60.55 8.14 -5.68
CA LEU A 597 61.88 8.42 -5.21
C LEU A 597 62.74 8.87 -6.42
N SER A 598 63.09 10.13 -6.48
CA SER A 598 64.07 10.62 -7.45
C SER A 598 65.46 10.07 -7.12
N ASP A 599 65.88 8.97 -7.70
CA ASP A 599 67.29 8.66 -7.77
C ASP A 599 67.84 9.27 -9.06
N ALA A 600 68.85 10.09 -8.90
CA ALA A 600 69.41 10.93 -9.97
C ALA A 600 70.14 10.12 -11.06
N ALA A 601 70.06 8.80 -11.02
CA ALA A 601 70.81 7.91 -11.93
C ALA A 601 69.96 7.26 -13.02
N ASP A 602 68.63 7.22 -12.93
CA ASP A 602 67.82 6.51 -13.89
C ASP A 602 67.02 7.46 -14.81
N SER A 603 67.44 7.50 -16.07
CA SER A 603 66.76 8.25 -17.13
C SER A 603 65.59 7.48 -17.81
N ALA A 604 65.27 6.28 -17.33
CA ALA A 604 64.26 5.44 -17.91
C ALA A 604 62.95 5.49 -17.12
N ALA A 605 61.83 5.44 -17.82
CA ALA A 605 60.51 5.32 -17.20
C ALA A 605 60.41 4.02 -16.40
N THR A 606 59.93 4.08 -15.16
CA THR A 606 59.59 2.90 -14.39
C THR A 606 58.15 2.51 -14.73
N VAL A 607 57.98 1.24 -15.12
CA VAL A 607 56.68 0.66 -15.42
C VAL A 607 56.41 -0.51 -14.46
N ALA A 608 55.25 -0.49 -13.86
CA ALA A 608 54.82 -1.55 -12.97
C ALA A 608 53.50 -2.18 -13.41
N ASP A 609 53.42 -3.50 -13.26
CA ASP A 609 52.18 -4.24 -13.32
C ASP A 609 51.66 -4.50 -11.92
N TRP A 610 50.38 -4.57 -11.75
CA TRP A 610 49.75 -4.96 -10.47
C TRP A 610 48.62 -5.94 -10.69
N ARG A 611 48.31 -6.73 -9.66
CA ARG A 611 47.21 -7.66 -9.63
C ARG A 611 46.66 -7.91 -8.25
N ILE A 612 45.44 -8.39 -8.17
CA ILE A 612 44.84 -8.94 -6.96
C ILE A 612 44.69 -10.44 -7.14
N ILE A 613 45.13 -11.19 -6.20
CA ILE A 613 44.98 -12.64 -6.18
C ILE A 613 44.19 -13.09 -4.95
N GLU A 614 43.50 -14.19 -5.11
CA GLU A 614 42.82 -14.97 -4.08
C GLU A 614 43.68 -16.21 -3.78
N ASP A 615 43.88 -16.53 -2.50
CA ASP A 615 44.64 -17.69 -2.05
C ASP A 615 43.83 -18.41 -0.95
N ASP A 616 43.34 -19.59 -1.24
CA ASP A 616 42.58 -20.43 -0.32
C ASP A 616 43.47 -21.42 0.46
N GLY A 617 44.78 -21.29 0.33
CA GLY A 617 45.79 -22.18 0.94
C GLY A 617 46.07 -23.44 0.13
N ALA A 618 45.23 -23.78 -0.85
CA ALA A 618 45.40 -24.92 -1.75
C ALA A 618 45.70 -24.50 -3.19
N SER A 619 45.15 -23.34 -3.59
CA SER A 619 45.29 -22.76 -4.92
C SER A 619 45.34 -21.24 -4.86
N THR A 620 45.90 -20.62 -5.91
CA THR A 620 45.87 -19.16 -6.11
C THR A 620 45.20 -18.84 -7.41
N ALA A 621 44.23 -17.91 -7.39
CA ALA A 621 43.57 -17.40 -8.57
C ALA A 621 43.84 -15.91 -8.74
N THR A 622 44.17 -15.48 -9.96
CA THR A 622 44.26 -14.02 -10.27
C THR A 622 42.87 -13.49 -10.56
N ILE A 623 42.47 -12.51 -9.74
CA ILE A 623 41.15 -11.90 -9.84
C ILE A 623 41.14 -10.74 -10.84
N VAL A 624 42.10 -9.85 -10.69
CA VAL A 624 42.32 -8.68 -11.55
C VAL A 624 43.80 -8.58 -11.82
N GLU A 625 44.17 -8.34 -13.05
CA GLU A 625 45.56 -8.04 -13.44
C GLU A 625 45.59 -6.89 -14.45
N LYS A 626 46.48 -5.95 -14.25
CA LYS A 626 46.74 -4.85 -15.17
C LYS A 626 48.21 -4.76 -15.50
N THR A 627 48.53 -4.92 -16.78
CA THR A 627 49.90 -4.83 -17.31
C THR A 627 50.15 -3.44 -17.88
N GLY A 628 51.33 -2.88 -17.58
CA GLY A 628 51.70 -1.54 -18.02
C GLY A 628 50.82 -0.44 -17.45
N GLY A 629 50.13 -0.72 -16.33
CA GLY A 629 49.12 0.18 -15.77
C GLY A 629 49.64 1.45 -15.15
N LEU A 630 50.92 1.45 -14.78
CA LEU A 630 51.57 2.58 -14.13
C LEU A 630 52.90 2.88 -14.88
N THR A 631 52.96 4.01 -15.51
CA THR A 631 54.19 4.45 -16.21
C THR A 631 54.67 5.76 -15.60
N PHE A 632 55.85 5.74 -15.04
CA PHE A 632 56.51 6.92 -14.46
C PHE A 632 57.68 7.33 -15.35
N ILE A 633 57.72 8.58 -15.75
CA ILE A 633 58.80 9.16 -16.61
C ILE A 633 59.66 10.09 -15.75
N ASN A 634 60.93 9.80 -15.64
CA ASN A 634 61.89 10.68 -15.00
C ASN A 634 62.13 11.87 -15.95
N GLY A 635 61.65 13.05 -15.62
CA GLY A 635 61.82 14.26 -16.36
C GLY A 635 62.04 15.48 -15.48
N THR A 636 63.05 16.24 -15.75
CA THR A 636 63.63 17.36 -14.97
C THR A 636 62.72 18.58 -14.77
N SER A 637 61.45 18.43 -14.69
CA SER A 637 60.51 19.51 -14.31
C SER A 637 59.16 18.89 -13.97
N PHE A 638 58.98 18.45 -12.74
CA PHE A 638 57.65 18.29 -12.19
C PHE A 638 57.23 19.61 -11.54
N VAL A 639 56.33 20.30 -12.15
CA VAL A 639 55.27 21.01 -11.44
C VAL A 639 54.48 19.89 -10.81
N GLU A 640 54.43 19.84 -9.48
CA GLU A 640 53.63 18.85 -8.74
C GLU A 640 52.29 18.66 -9.42
N PRO A 641 52.01 17.50 -10.08
CA PRO A 641 50.69 17.01 -10.11
C PRO A 641 50.51 16.42 -8.70
N ASP A 642 49.46 16.75 -8.08
CA ASP A 642 48.93 16.05 -6.90
C ASP A 642 49.33 14.58 -6.99
N THR A 643 50.24 14.14 -6.12
CA THR A 643 51.03 12.91 -6.27
C THR A 643 50.26 11.63 -5.96
N THR A 644 48.97 11.72 -5.98
CA THR A 644 48.07 10.61 -5.82
C THR A 644 47.48 10.20 -7.16
N ASN A 645 48.12 9.26 -7.84
CA ASN A 645 47.39 8.44 -8.80
C ASN A 645 46.52 7.49 -7.99
N GLU A 646 45.49 8.02 -7.35
CA GLU A 646 44.38 7.22 -6.85
C GLU A 646 43.80 6.47 -8.06
N LEU A 647 44.01 5.18 -8.09
CA LEU A 647 43.17 4.33 -8.94
C LEU A 647 41.76 4.55 -8.46
N SER A 648 40.99 5.28 -9.24
CA SER A 648 39.59 5.60 -8.92
C SER A 648 38.85 4.38 -8.42
N PRO A 649 38.10 4.46 -7.32
CA PRO A 649 37.27 3.36 -6.81
C PRO A 649 36.39 2.72 -7.88
N ASP A 650 36.10 3.43 -8.95
CA ASP A 650 35.30 2.97 -10.09
C ASP A 650 35.92 1.78 -10.86
N TYR A 651 37.19 1.52 -10.71
CA TYR A 651 37.83 0.36 -11.31
C TYR A 651 37.60 -0.96 -10.58
N PHE A 652 37.14 -0.93 -9.33
CA PHE A 652 37.01 -2.09 -8.45
C PHE A 652 35.58 -2.33 -7.95
N THR A 653 34.62 -1.55 -8.38
CA THR A 653 33.21 -1.77 -8.07
C THR A 653 32.66 -2.89 -8.95
N ASN A 654 32.22 -3.99 -8.34
CA ASN A 654 31.45 -5.10 -8.93
C ASN A 654 32.24 -6.24 -9.59
N VAL A 655 33.29 -6.73 -8.98
CA VAL A 655 33.79 -8.06 -9.34
C VAL A 655 33.13 -9.10 -8.43
N LEU A 656 32.03 -9.71 -8.88
CA LEU A 656 31.35 -10.83 -8.24
C LEU A 656 32.06 -12.11 -8.60
N PHE A 657 32.47 -12.91 -7.60
CA PHE A 657 33.00 -14.24 -7.79
C PHE A 657 32.03 -15.29 -7.27
N GLY A 658 31.71 -16.25 -8.11
CA GLY A 658 31.18 -17.53 -7.68
C GLY A 658 32.32 -18.52 -7.56
N ALA A 659 32.78 -18.79 -6.35
CA ALA A 659 33.69 -19.90 -6.09
C ALA A 659 33.22 -20.63 -4.85
N THR A 660 33.27 -21.94 -4.85
CA THR A 660 33.04 -22.81 -3.68
C THR A 660 34.20 -22.66 -2.72
N LEU A 661 34.22 -21.55 -1.97
CA LEU A 661 35.23 -21.26 -0.98
C LEU A 661 34.65 -21.57 0.40
N SER A 662 35.39 -22.23 1.22
CA SER A 662 35.05 -22.47 2.63
C SER A 662 36.30 -22.35 3.50
N GLY A 663 36.15 -21.70 4.67
CA GLY A 663 37.25 -21.55 5.60
C GLY A 663 37.93 -20.20 5.56
N SER A 664 39.28 -20.16 5.57
CA SER A 664 40.07 -18.93 5.51
C SER A 664 40.59 -18.69 4.09
N VAL A 665 40.32 -17.50 3.55
CA VAL A 665 40.76 -17.06 2.23
C VAL A 665 41.57 -15.78 2.37
N THR A 666 42.75 -15.74 1.78
CA THR A 666 43.63 -14.55 1.81
C THR A 666 43.63 -13.86 0.47
N TYR A 667 43.30 -12.58 0.46
CA TYR A 667 43.41 -11.71 -0.71
C TYR A 667 44.70 -10.91 -0.62
N ARG A 668 45.44 -10.82 -1.75
CA ARG A 668 46.71 -10.13 -1.80
C ARG A 668 46.77 -9.18 -2.98
N LEU A 669 47.09 -7.92 -2.70
CA LEU A 669 47.51 -6.96 -3.70
C LEU A 669 49.00 -7.20 -4.00
N GLN A 670 49.33 -7.45 -5.23
CA GLN A 670 50.70 -7.72 -5.70
C GLN A 670 51.11 -6.74 -6.77
N ALA A 671 52.37 -6.37 -6.81
CA ALA A 671 52.96 -5.62 -7.92
C ALA A 671 54.28 -6.25 -8.35
N LYS A 672 54.72 -5.90 -9.56
CA LYS A 672 56.08 -6.16 -10.06
C LYS A 672 56.55 -5.01 -10.96
N ILE A 673 57.82 -4.69 -10.93
CA ILE A 673 58.41 -3.74 -11.88
C ILE A 673 58.73 -4.47 -13.18
N THR A 674 58.27 -3.94 -14.27
CA THR A 674 58.53 -4.47 -15.62
C THR A 674 59.63 -3.69 -16.35
N THR A 675 59.79 -2.43 -16.01
CA THR A 675 60.84 -1.56 -16.55
C THR A 675 61.23 -0.54 -15.46
N GLY A 676 62.51 -0.22 -15.31
CA GLY A 676 63.02 0.66 -14.26
C GLY A 676 63.60 -0.10 -13.06
N SER A 677 64.06 0.58 -12.03
CA SER A 677 64.81 0.00 -10.93
C SER A 677 64.08 0.01 -9.60
N GLN A 678 63.36 1.05 -9.29
CA GLN A 678 62.70 1.20 -7.98
C GLN A 678 61.50 2.14 -8.02
N MET A 679 60.50 1.86 -7.21
CA MET A 679 59.44 2.78 -6.82
C MET A 679 59.16 2.69 -5.33
N ASN A 680 58.52 3.68 -4.75
CA ASN A 680 58.06 3.66 -3.37
C ASN A 680 56.56 3.38 -3.34
N ILE A 681 56.10 2.65 -2.34
CA ILE A 681 54.68 2.39 -2.13
C ILE A 681 54.31 3.11 -0.83
N ASP A 682 53.30 3.98 -0.95
CA ASP A 682 52.86 4.86 0.13
C ASP A 682 51.98 4.08 1.16
N THR A 683 52.01 4.55 2.41
CA THR A 683 51.19 4.06 3.51
C THR A 683 49.66 4.18 3.29
N THR A 684 49.23 5.04 2.37
CA THR A 684 47.83 5.20 1.98
C THR A 684 47.29 4.06 1.09
N THR A 685 48.19 3.11 0.70
CA THR A 685 47.77 1.91 -0.06
C THR A 685 46.87 1.01 0.78
N VAL A 686 45.69 0.73 0.29
CA VAL A 686 44.63 -0.04 0.98
C VAL A 686 44.12 -1.17 0.10
N LEU A 687 43.88 -2.32 0.67
CA LEU A 687 43.11 -3.42 0.07
C LEU A 687 41.88 -3.69 0.94
N GLY A 688 40.71 -3.42 0.43
CA GLY A 688 39.42 -3.70 1.06
C GLY A 688 38.75 -4.89 0.41
N VAL A 689 38.34 -5.89 1.18
CA VAL A 689 37.67 -7.11 0.71
C VAL A 689 36.46 -7.41 1.57
N ARG A 690 35.35 -7.77 0.96
CA ARG A 690 34.10 -8.04 1.65
C ARG A 690 33.43 -9.29 1.11
N ALA A 691 32.96 -10.17 2.01
CA ALA A 691 32.04 -11.23 1.68
C ALA A 691 30.59 -10.69 1.72
N LEU A 692 29.82 -10.95 0.68
CA LEU A 692 28.41 -10.55 0.54
C LEU A 692 27.48 -11.68 1.00
#